data_1ba60139f46f4fddaae0ab2281b43239
#
_entry.id   1ba60139f46f4fddaae0ab2281b43239
#
_cell.length_a   1.000
_cell.length_b   1.000
_cell.length_c   1.000
_cell.angle_alpha   90.00
_cell.angle_beta   90.00
_cell.angle_gamma   90.00
#
_symmetry.space_group_name_H-M   'P 1'
#
loop_
_entity.id
_entity.type
_entity.pdbx_description
1 polymer ?
#
loop_
_entity_poly.entity_id
_entity_poly.type
_entity_poly.pdbx_seq_one_letter_code
_entity_poly.pdbx_strand_id
1 'polypeptide(L)'
;MHPPSPRRLSLQQIVEGQRRAAFVGRESELGLFRANFTLPPEDPRHRFVFHVRGNAGVGKTSLVREWREAAGEFGALTASVDESADSVPDVLAAIAAQFAGQGHPLKALDRLLATYRRARHDAAGRLAADSGAPAGDPSAGALAAAQAGLIAAGAIPVVGALTGGIDPAVVARGAGGLRAVFGGRARQQEEALLLAEPVRVLTPVFVAELDRVADAVPWIALFLDTFERTAPQLDRWLADLLTPGRYGDLPANLVLTLAGQRRLDPVHWGDRSRLVADVPLGPFTEAESRQLLHGRGVVTESVVREVLRLSGGLPVLVSTLAANPGAAGEANATAVERFLAGESDPARRAAALACALPRRFDEDLVAVAVAAPRNGPYAVPDLYDWLHELPFVAERHSGHSRYHAVVRAPMLRLQRTGSPQRWKAAHDRLADAFAVRRDAAAEGLDPERLWAEQPWRRAALDVLYHRLCARPRTALPEALRAGIELCGQAPSRARYWARTLAEAGEDADNAVLRDWGRDLLAAITDHGPRPTAALGLLLTRAELADTDRAAALVVRAWDRFRAGELDAALSDHARAIAVDPRSERAHQGRAVILRSLGRYEEALADLDRAEKIAPAWAWAVRERGETYRRMGRVEEALTVLDRAHALDPSDAVPLGSRGLVRHVLGRHEEALDDFDRAIALWPEYAWALVRRARVRTALGDPVGALADLDRAEELSPGRAGTEGERGEVYRATGRPEQAVACYDRALAMDPGYTWAHGSRALAQEALGRIPEALADLDRALELDPDYAWARAQRERLGEA
;
A
#
# COMPACT_ATOMS: atom_id res chain seq x y z
N MET A 1 -3.32 3.33 61.75
CA MET A 1 -3.22 3.03 60.32
C MET A 1 -4.60 2.69 59.85
N HIS A 2 -5.24 3.61 59.05
CA HIS A 2 -6.53 3.30 58.42
C HIS A 2 -6.25 2.36 57.22
N PRO A 3 -7.10 1.34 56.96
CA PRO A 3 -6.97 0.53 55.77
C PRO A 3 -7.21 1.40 54.54
N PRO A 4 -6.49 1.20 53.43
CA PRO A 4 -6.70 1.97 52.22
C PRO A 4 -8.14 1.74 51.72
N SER A 5 -8.84 2.81 51.41
CA SER A 5 -10.18 2.76 50.83
C SER A 5 -10.17 1.91 49.57
N PRO A 6 -11.14 1.02 49.34
CA PRO A 6 -11.19 0.23 48.13
C PRO A 6 -11.25 1.15 46.91
N ARG A 7 -10.31 0.99 45.97
CA ARG A 7 -10.34 1.70 44.68
C ARG A 7 -11.71 1.45 44.03
N ARG A 8 -12.45 2.52 43.74
CA ARG A 8 -13.70 2.44 42.98
C ARG A 8 -13.35 1.93 41.58
N LEU A 9 -13.93 0.81 41.19
CA LEU A 9 -13.83 0.28 39.83
C LEU A 9 -14.50 1.28 38.86
N SER A 10 -13.89 1.51 37.72
CA SER A 10 -14.55 2.28 36.65
C SER A 10 -15.69 1.46 36.02
N LEU A 11 -16.66 2.13 35.41
CA LEU A 11 -17.73 1.44 34.67
C LEU A 11 -17.16 0.48 33.62
N GLN A 12 -16.08 0.88 32.93
CA GLN A 12 -15.37 0.05 31.96
C GLN A 12 -14.81 -1.23 32.62
N GLN A 13 -14.22 -1.10 33.80
CA GLN A 13 -13.70 -2.26 34.56
C GLN A 13 -14.83 -3.20 35.01
N ILE A 14 -16.01 -2.65 35.34
CA ILE A 14 -17.18 -3.47 35.70
C ILE A 14 -17.72 -4.20 34.48
N VAL A 15 -17.85 -3.52 33.35
CA VAL A 15 -18.31 -4.10 32.06
C VAL A 15 -17.33 -5.17 31.58
N GLU A 16 -16.03 -4.93 31.71
CA GLU A 16 -14.99 -5.88 31.33
C GLU A 16 -15.01 -7.12 32.26
N GLY A 17 -15.20 -6.92 33.55
CA GLY A 17 -15.38 -8.01 34.50
C GLY A 17 -16.61 -8.88 34.23
N GLN A 18 -17.74 -8.27 33.87
CA GLN A 18 -18.96 -8.99 33.46
C GLN A 18 -18.77 -9.76 32.13
N ARG A 19 -18.06 -9.18 31.16
CA ARG A 19 -17.72 -9.85 29.90
C ARG A 19 -16.81 -11.05 30.12
N ARG A 20 -15.82 -10.93 31.01
CA ARG A 20 -14.90 -12.01 31.41
C ARG A 20 -15.64 -13.17 32.08
N ALA A 21 -16.58 -12.87 32.96
CA ALA A 21 -17.44 -13.88 33.61
C ALA A 21 -18.36 -14.61 32.59
N ALA A 22 -18.60 -14.01 31.43
CA ALA A 22 -19.39 -14.58 30.36
C ALA A 22 -18.58 -15.42 29.36
N PHE A 23 -17.23 -15.41 29.41
CA PHE A 23 -16.40 -16.27 28.58
C PHE A 23 -16.44 -17.71 29.09
N VAL A 24 -16.71 -18.65 28.18
CA VAL A 24 -16.93 -20.05 28.51
C VAL A 24 -16.12 -20.94 27.58
N GLY A 25 -15.56 -22.01 28.15
CA GLY A 25 -14.77 -23.00 27.42
C GLY A 25 -13.36 -22.54 27.09
N ARG A 26 -12.71 -23.27 26.20
CA ARG A 26 -11.33 -22.97 25.72
C ARG A 26 -10.27 -22.99 26.84
N GLU A 27 -10.50 -23.76 27.91
CA GLU A 27 -9.56 -23.82 29.05
C GLU A 27 -8.21 -24.38 28.65
N SER A 28 -8.18 -25.32 27.69
CA SER A 28 -6.95 -25.89 27.15
C SER A 28 -6.12 -24.87 26.40
N GLU A 29 -6.78 -24.07 25.56
CA GLU A 29 -6.11 -23.04 24.76
C GLU A 29 -5.64 -21.87 25.64
N LEU A 30 -6.44 -21.47 26.64
CA LEU A 30 -6.04 -20.49 27.66
C LEU A 30 -4.88 -21.02 28.50
N GLY A 31 -4.93 -22.29 28.94
CA GLY A 31 -3.88 -22.93 29.69
C GLY A 31 -2.56 -23.01 28.91
N LEU A 32 -2.62 -23.38 27.63
CA LEU A 32 -1.47 -23.40 26.73
C LEU A 32 -0.81 -22.03 26.63
N PHE A 33 -1.59 -20.98 26.42
CA PHE A 33 -1.08 -19.62 26.28
C PHE A 33 -0.46 -19.11 27.60
N ARG A 34 -1.15 -19.28 28.72
CA ARG A 34 -0.64 -18.89 30.04
C ARG A 34 0.64 -19.63 30.43
N ALA A 35 0.72 -20.94 30.18
CA ALA A 35 1.90 -21.72 30.43
C ALA A 35 3.13 -21.21 29.68
N ASN A 36 2.97 -20.65 28.48
CA ASN A 36 4.06 -20.08 27.69
C ASN A 36 4.76 -18.91 28.43
N PHE A 37 4.02 -18.06 29.14
CA PHE A 37 4.59 -16.93 29.89
C PHE A 37 5.28 -17.34 31.20
N THR A 38 5.15 -18.60 31.61
CA THR A 38 5.88 -19.15 32.78
C THR A 38 7.17 -19.86 32.36
N LEU A 39 7.38 -20.10 31.09
CA LEU A 39 8.59 -20.70 30.50
C LEU A 39 9.59 -19.61 30.17
N PRO A 40 10.89 -19.81 30.49
CA PRO A 40 11.90 -18.90 29.96
C PRO A 40 12.00 -19.01 28.43
N PRO A 41 12.37 -17.94 27.72
CA PRO A 41 12.45 -17.96 26.26
C PRO A 41 13.38 -19.02 25.68
N GLU A 42 14.39 -19.47 26.44
CA GLU A 42 15.35 -20.50 26.03
C GLU A 42 14.79 -21.94 26.18
N ASP A 43 13.64 -22.11 26.84
CA ASP A 43 13.03 -23.43 27.00
C ASP A 43 12.53 -23.92 25.60
N PRO A 44 12.88 -25.13 25.16
CA PRO A 44 12.46 -25.67 23.86
C PRO A 44 10.92 -25.76 23.69
N ARG A 45 10.16 -25.71 24.80
CA ARG A 45 8.70 -25.70 24.78
C ARG A 45 8.12 -24.30 24.59
N HIS A 46 8.92 -23.22 24.81
CA HIS A 46 8.46 -21.87 24.60
C HIS A 46 8.08 -21.65 23.13
N ARG A 47 7.02 -20.92 22.86
CA ARG A 47 6.52 -20.60 21.53
C ARG A 47 6.47 -19.09 21.35
N PHE A 48 7.08 -18.62 20.27
CA PHE A 48 7.14 -17.20 19.91
C PHE A 48 5.96 -16.76 19.06
N VAL A 49 5.31 -17.72 18.38
CA VAL A 49 4.17 -17.46 17.52
C VAL A 49 3.03 -18.40 17.85
N PHE A 50 1.86 -17.86 18.13
CA PHE A 50 0.61 -18.61 18.27
C PHE A 50 -0.26 -18.39 17.04
N HIS A 51 -0.61 -19.45 16.33
CA HIS A 51 -1.49 -19.39 15.19
C HIS A 51 -2.86 -19.99 15.53
N VAL A 52 -3.81 -19.09 15.84
CA VAL A 52 -5.20 -19.46 16.16
C VAL A 52 -6.00 -19.56 14.87
N ARG A 53 -6.36 -20.76 14.48
CA ARG A 53 -7.09 -20.98 13.23
C ARG A 53 -8.45 -21.67 13.42
N GLY A 54 -9.42 -21.34 12.58
CA GLY A 54 -10.75 -21.99 12.62
C GLY A 54 -11.76 -21.21 11.80
N ASN A 55 -12.89 -21.86 11.53
CA ASN A 55 -13.97 -21.27 10.76
C ASN A 55 -14.54 -19.99 11.40
N ALA A 56 -15.35 -19.25 10.62
CA ALA A 56 -16.07 -18.11 11.17
C ALA A 56 -17.04 -18.58 12.29
N GLY A 57 -17.09 -17.82 13.39
CA GLY A 57 -18.01 -18.09 14.51
C GLY A 57 -17.53 -19.04 15.60
N VAL A 58 -16.33 -19.60 15.47
CA VAL A 58 -15.77 -20.51 16.49
C VAL A 58 -15.18 -19.80 17.71
N GLY A 59 -15.17 -18.46 17.73
CA GLY A 59 -14.73 -17.69 18.90
C GLY A 59 -13.26 -17.27 18.90
N LYS A 60 -12.58 -17.18 17.73
CA LYS A 60 -11.17 -16.75 17.64
C LYS A 60 -10.93 -15.37 18.26
N THR A 61 -11.68 -14.35 17.83
CA THR A 61 -11.57 -12.99 18.35
C THR A 61 -11.81 -12.93 19.87
N SER A 62 -12.76 -13.72 20.38
CA SER A 62 -13.01 -13.82 21.82
C SER A 62 -11.83 -14.44 22.57
N LEU A 63 -11.24 -15.51 22.04
CA LEU A 63 -10.05 -16.13 22.61
C LEU A 63 -8.83 -15.19 22.58
N VAL A 64 -8.60 -14.50 21.47
CA VAL A 64 -7.51 -13.51 21.32
C VAL A 64 -7.64 -12.40 22.35
N ARG A 65 -8.85 -11.92 22.61
CA ARG A 65 -9.10 -10.93 23.65
C ARG A 65 -8.75 -11.45 25.03
N GLU A 66 -9.19 -12.66 25.38
CA GLU A 66 -8.85 -13.30 26.67
C GLU A 66 -7.34 -13.55 26.78
N TRP A 67 -6.67 -13.92 25.71
CA TRP A 67 -5.22 -14.05 25.68
C TRP A 67 -4.50 -12.72 25.88
N ARG A 68 -5.02 -11.62 25.31
CA ARG A 68 -4.46 -10.29 25.55
C ARG A 68 -4.57 -9.88 27.02
N GLU A 69 -5.70 -10.17 27.67
CA GLU A 69 -5.88 -9.92 29.09
C GLU A 69 -4.95 -10.82 29.93
N ALA A 70 -4.87 -12.11 29.58
CA ALA A 70 -3.96 -13.04 30.23
C ALA A 70 -2.50 -12.59 30.12
N ALA A 71 -2.06 -12.11 28.93
CA ALA A 71 -0.73 -11.53 28.79
C ALA A 71 -0.51 -10.32 29.71
N GLY A 72 -1.53 -9.46 29.87
CA GLY A 72 -1.52 -8.35 30.81
C GLY A 72 -1.36 -8.77 32.28
N GLU A 73 -1.90 -9.93 32.69
CA GLU A 73 -1.69 -10.50 34.02
C GLU A 73 -0.22 -10.84 34.29
N PHE A 74 0.55 -11.17 33.25
CA PHE A 74 2.00 -11.38 33.30
C PHE A 74 2.83 -10.10 33.12
N GLY A 75 2.17 -8.92 33.08
CA GLY A 75 2.83 -7.63 32.90
C GLY A 75 3.28 -7.35 31.44
N ALA A 76 2.68 -8.05 30.48
CA ALA A 76 3.02 -7.85 29.09
C ALA A 76 2.51 -6.50 28.56
N LEU A 77 3.37 -5.82 27.80
CA LEU A 77 2.97 -4.71 26.95
C LEU A 77 2.24 -5.27 25.72
N THR A 78 0.99 -4.87 25.49
CA THR A 78 0.13 -5.51 24.50
C THR A 78 -0.27 -4.55 23.38
N ALA A 79 -0.35 -5.04 22.13
CA ALA A 79 -1.02 -4.35 21.03
C ALA A 79 -1.84 -5.32 20.18
N SER A 80 -2.97 -4.86 19.69
CA SER A 80 -3.87 -5.64 18.85
C SER A 80 -4.15 -4.90 17.54
N VAL A 81 -4.02 -5.62 16.43
CA VAL A 81 -4.25 -5.09 15.09
C VAL A 81 -5.26 -6.00 14.38
N ASP A 82 -6.19 -5.40 13.67
CA ASP A 82 -7.19 -6.10 12.88
C ASP A 82 -7.13 -5.70 11.39
N GLU A 83 -8.12 -6.12 10.61
CA GLU A 83 -8.21 -5.83 9.17
C GLU A 83 -8.33 -4.33 8.82
N SER A 84 -8.34 -3.42 9.80
CA SER A 84 -8.34 -1.98 9.54
C SER A 84 -6.96 -1.45 9.13
N ALA A 85 -5.89 -2.19 9.40
CA ALA A 85 -4.54 -1.88 8.97
C ALA A 85 -4.28 -2.49 7.57
N ASP A 86 -4.22 -1.63 6.56
CA ASP A 86 -4.12 -2.03 5.15
C ASP A 86 -2.68 -2.26 4.68
N SER A 87 -1.69 -1.89 5.49
CA SER A 87 -0.27 -1.96 5.13
C SER A 87 0.63 -2.12 6.37
N VAL A 88 1.89 -2.52 6.16
CA VAL A 88 2.87 -2.61 7.25
C VAL A 88 3.04 -1.28 8.00
N PRO A 89 3.16 -0.10 7.34
CA PRO A 89 3.18 1.17 8.06
C PRO A 89 1.94 1.42 8.94
N ASP A 90 0.75 0.97 8.51
CA ASP A 90 -0.48 1.12 9.31
C ASP A 90 -0.46 0.21 10.53
N VAL A 91 0.04 -1.03 10.38
CA VAL A 91 0.26 -1.96 11.50
C VAL A 91 1.22 -1.37 12.52
N LEU A 92 2.37 -0.86 12.06
CA LEU A 92 3.38 -0.25 12.93
C LEU A 92 2.82 0.99 13.65
N ALA A 93 2.03 1.80 12.97
CA ALA A 93 1.38 2.96 13.57
C ALA A 93 0.34 2.57 14.63
N ALA A 94 -0.44 1.50 14.38
CA ALA A 94 -1.42 1.01 15.34
C ALA A 94 -0.76 0.43 16.60
N ILE A 95 0.35 -0.29 16.45
CA ILE A 95 1.14 -0.80 17.58
C ILE A 95 1.75 0.35 18.39
N ALA A 96 2.40 1.32 17.70
CA ALA A 96 3.04 2.46 18.36
C ALA A 96 2.05 3.29 19.18
N ALA A 97 0.86 3.56 18.63
CA ALA A 97 -0.19 4.30 19.34
C ALA A 97 -0.67 3.56 20.61
N GLN A 98 -0.83 2.23 20.56
CA GLN A 98 -1.26 1.44 21.71
C GLN A 98 -0.17 1.35 22.79
N PHE A 99 1.09 1.23 22.40
CA PHE A 99 2.22 1.24 23.34
C PHE A 99 2.38 2.61 24.01
N ALA A 100 2.20 3.70 23.26
CA ALA A 100 2.19 5.05 23.82
C ALA A 100 1.08 5.23 24.88
N GLY A 101 -0.12 4.69 24.61
CA GLY A 101 -1.23 4.68 25.57
C GLY A 101 -0.96 3.90 26.86
N GLN A 102 -0.03 2.94 26.82
CA GLN A 102 0.43 2.16 27.97
C GLN A 102 1.71 2.73 28.62
N GLY A 103 2.16 3.92 28.19
CA GLY A 103 3.33 4.60 28.78
C GLY A 103 4.67 4.24 28.12
N HIS A 104 4.68 3.46 27.05
CA HIS A 104 5.87 3.00 26.33
C HIS A 104 5.93 3.52 24.86
N PRO A 105 6.04 4.85 24.62
CA PRO A 105 6.02 5.39 23.27
C PRO A 105 7.24 4.97 22.45
N LEU A 106 7.04 4.58 21.19
CA LEU A 106 8.08 4.26 20.23
C LEU A 106 8.50 5.54 19.49
N LYS A 107 9.25 6.41 20.21
CA LYS A 107 9.50 7.81 19.80
C LYS A 107 10.21 7.94 18.44
N ALA A 108 11.14 7.07 18.12
CA ALA A 108 11.86 7.12 16.84
C ALA A 108 10.94 6.67 15.71
N LEU A 109 10.19 5.59 15.91
CA LEU A 109 9.20 5.10 14.96
C LEU A 109 8.07 6.11 14.73
N ASP A 110 7.54 6.73 15.79
CA ASP A 110 6.46 7.75 15.68
C ASP A 110 6.89 8.95 14.83
N ARG A 111 8.13 9.41 15.00
CA ARG A 111 8.69 10.51 14.20
C ARG A 111 8.83 10.11 12.73
N LEU A 112 9.29 8.88 12.50
CA LEU A 112 9.50 8.37 11.14
C LEU A 112 8.16 8.10 10.43
N LEU A 113 7.16 7.59 11.14
CA LEU A 113 5.78 7.44 10.64
C LEU A 113 5.13 8.81 10.34
N ALA A 114 5.37 9.81 11.18
CA ALA A 114 4.91 11.17 10.92
C ALA A 114 5.60 11.78 9.69
N THR A 115 6.90 11.50 9.51
CA THR A 115 7.65 11.90 8.32
C THR A 115 7.13 11.16 7.09
N TYR A 116 6.91 9.85 7.17
CA TYR A 116 6.31 9.07 6.09
C TYR A 116 4.95 9.61 5.65
N ARG A 117 4.06 9.92 6.59
CA ARG A 117 2.73 10.47 6.29
C ARG A 117 2.85 11.84 5.61
N ARG A 118 3.72 12.73 6.11
CA ARG A 118 3.98 14.04 5.50
C ARG A 118 4.61 13.89 4.13
N ALA A 119 5.68 13.12 4.02
CA ALA A 119 6.37 12.89 2.75
C ALA A 119 5.45 12.25 1.71
N ARG A 120 4.57 11.33 2.13
CA ARG A 120 3.53 10.74 1.28
C ARG A 120 2.48 11.79 0.87
N HIS A 121 2.08 12.66 1.77
CA HIS A 121 1.18 13.77 1.49
C HIS A 121 1.86 14.79 0.56
N ASP A 122 3.09 15.17 0.84
CA ASP A 122 3.87 16.11 0.03
C ASP A 122 4.25 15.54 -1.34
N ALA A 123 4.62 14.25 -1.43
CA ALA A 123 4.85 13.57 -2.69
C ALA A 123 3.56 13.49 -3.53
N ALA A 124 2.44 13.27 -2.88
CA ALA A 124 1.14 13.33 -3.49
C ALA A 124 0.85 14.75 -4.00
N GLY A 125 1.18 15.79 -3.25
CA GLY A 125 1.05 17.21 -3.64
C GLY A 125 1.95 17.61 -4.82
N ARG A 126 3.20 17.12 -4.83
CA ARG A 126 4.19 17.42 -5.89
C ARG A 126 3.88 16.72 -7.21
N LEU A 127 3.40 15.50 -7.15
CA LEU A 127 2.99 14.73 -8.33
C LEU A 127 1.72 15.30 -8.97
N ALA A 128 0.90 16.03 -8.22
CA ALA A 128 -0.24 16.77 -8.71
C ALA A 128 0.18 18.07 -9.43
N ALA A 129 1.16 18.77 -8.88
CA ALA A 129 1.76 19.93 -9.53
C ALA A 129 2.47 19.55 -10.85
N ASP A 130 3.04 18.33 -10.92
CA ASP A 130 3.73 17.80 -12.10
C ASP A 130 2.78 17.36 -13.26
N SER A 131 1.48 17.21 -12.99
CA SER A 131 0.54 16.70 -13.99
C SER A 131 -0.20 17.78 -14.80
N GLY A 132 0.02 19.08 -14.50
CA GLY A 132 -0.64 20.19 -15.21
C GLY A 132 -2.16 20.20 -15.06
N ALA A 133 -2.71 19.40 -14.15
CA ALA A 133 -4.07 19.48 -13.68
C ALA A 133 -4.13 20.43 -12.47
N PRO A 134 -5.21 21.17 -12.25
CA PRO A 134 -5.37 21.93 -11.01
C PRO A 134 -5.16 20.96 -9.83
N ALA A 135 -4.29 21.31 -8.91
CA ALA A 135 -3.68 20.54 -7.82
C ALA A 135 -4.46 19.27 -7.42
N GLY A 136 -4.09 18.13 -7.99
CA GLY A 136 -4.72 16.85 -7.84
C GLY A 136 -3.72 15.72 -7.71
N ASP A 137 -4.03 14.74 -6.86
CA ASP A 137 -3.15 13.60 -6.60
C ASP A 137 -2.78 12.88 -7.90
N PRO A 138 -1.51 12.64 -8.17
CA PRO A 138 -1.16 11.93 -9.38
C PRO A 138 -1.84 10.57 -9.36
N SER A 139 -2.69 10.34 -10.35
CA SER A 139 -3.13 9.00 -10.68
C SER A 139 -1.90 8.09 -10.73
N ALA A 140 -2.04 6.81 -10.47
CA ALA A 140 -0.93 5.87 -10.64
C ALA A 140 -0.30 5.97 -12.05
N GLY A 141 -1.05 6.52 -13.02
CA GLY A 141 -0.54 6.94 -14.32
C GLY A 141 0.46 8.11 -14.24
N ALA A 142 0.23 9.12 -13.40
CA ALA A 142 1.16 10.24 -13.24
C ALA A 142 2.40 9.85 -12.40
N LEU A 143 2.23 9.00 -11.37
CA LEU A 143 3.36 8.36 -10.67
C LEU A 143 4.17 7.50 -11.63
N ALA A 144 3.49 6.79 -12.51
CA ALA A 144 4.06 5.98 -13.56
C ALA A 144 4.73 6.84 -14.64
N ALA A 145 4.12 7.96 -15.00
CA ALA A 145 4.69 8.90 -15.97
C ALA A 145 5.92 9.62 -15.39
N ALA A 146 5.90 10.02 -14.12
CA ALA A 146 7.06 10.58 -13.43
C ALA A 146 8.18 9.54 -13.28
N GLN A 147 7.85 8.28 -12.93
CA GLN A 147 8.83 7.19 -12.91
C GLN A 147 9.29 6.81 -14.32
N ALA A 148 8.41 6.82 -15.32
CA ALA A 148 8.79 6.59 -16.72
C ALA A 148 9.61 7.75 -17.31
N GLY A 149 9.32 8.98 -16.94
CA GLY A 149 10.15 10.14 -17.21
C GLY A 149 11.55 10.00 -16.61
N LEU A 150 11.64 9.47 -15.40
CA LEU A 150 12.91 9.14 -14.73
C LEU A 150 13.63 7.96 -15.40
N ILE A 151 12.92 6.92 -15.85
CA ILE A 151 13.50 5.78 -16.60
C ILE A 151 13.95 6.22 -18.00
N ALA A 152 13.11 7.00 -18.72
CA ALA A 152 13.44 7.54 -20.03
C ALA A 152 14.58 8.57 -19.98
N ALA A 153 14.79 9.23 -18.83
CA ALA A 153 15.93 10.10 -18.58
C ALA A 153 17.21 9.33 -18.19
N GLY A 154 17.19 7.98 -18.20
CA GLY A 154 18.32 7.15 -17.79
C GLY A 154 18.56 7.16 -16.28
N ALA A 155 17.53 7.53 -15.50
CA ALA A 155 17.65 7.74 -14.06
C ALA A 155 17.23 6.53 -13.20
N ILE A 156 16.73 5.41 -13.77
CA ILE A 156 16.44 4.18 -13.02
C ILE A 156 17.02 2.97 -13.77
N PRO A 157 17.97 2.22 -13.22
CA PRO A 157 18.30 0.90 -13.72
C PRO A 157 17.17 -0.07 -13.38
N VAL A 158 16.90 -1.01 -14.28
CA VAL A 158 16.04 -2.16 -14.05
C VAL A 158 16.47 -2.84 -12.75
N VAL A 159 15.56 -2.89 -11.77
CA VAL A 159 15.80 -3.54 -10.48
C VAL A 159 15.81 -5.06 -10.69
N GLY A 160 16.99 -5.59 -10.80
CA GLY A 160 17.21 -7.04 -10.97
C GLY A 160 18.54 -7.53 -10.40
N ALA A 161 19.15 -6.90 -9.43
CA ALA A 161 20.26 -7.47 -8.65
C ALA A 161 20.74 -6.49 -7.56
N LEU A 162 20.04 -6.34 -6.46
CA LEU A 162 20.63 -5.82 -5.22
C LEU A 162 20.04 -6.56 -4.01
N THR A 163 20.31 -7.87 -3.94
CA THR A 163 20.25 -8.66 -2.71
C THR A 163 21.66 -8.74 -2.12
N GLY A 164 22.23 -7.66 -1.71
CA GLY A 164 23.57 -7.64 -1.14
C GLY A 164 23.86 -6.39 -0.34
N GLY A 165 23.72 -6.49 0.98
CA GLY A 165 24.63 -5.81 1.90
C GLY A 165 24.43 -4.33 2.17
N ILE A 166 23.33 -3.96 2.87
CA ILE A 166 23.40 -2.85 3.82
C ILE A 166 23.24 -3.47 5.20
N ASP A 167 24.28 -3.31 6.03
CA ASP A 167 24.29 -3.79 7.41
C ASP A 167 23.16 -3.11 8.20
N PRO A 168 22.16 -3.87 8.71
CA PRO A 168 21.07 -3.32 9.50
C PRO A 168 21.55 -2.57 10.75
N ALA A 169 22.73 -2.90 11.25
CA ALA A 169 23.36 -2.23 12.38
C ALA A 169 23.83 -0.80 12.05
N VAL A 170 24.04 -0.46 10.77
CA VAL A 170 24.38 0.89 10.34
C VAL A 170 23.14 1.77 10.32
N VAL A 171 21.99 1.24 9.89
CA VAL A 171 20.71 1.96 9.89
C VAL A 171 20.22 2.21 11.32
N ALA A 172 20.33 1.21 12.20
CA ALA A 172 19.93 1.32 13.60
C ALA A 172 20.85 2.25 14.42
N ARG A 173 22.15 2.25 14.16
CA ARG A 173 23.12 3.17 14.78
C ARG A 173 23.08 4.59 14.20
N GLY A 174 22.66 4.73 12.94
CA GLY A 174 22.54 6.01 12.24
C GLY A 174 21.44 6.93 12.76
N ALA A 175 20.35 6.38 13.29
CA ALA A 175 19.22 7.19 13.80
C ALA A 175 19.59 8.07 15.03
N GLY A 176 20.64 7.71 15.76
CA GLY A 176 21.14 8.48 16.92
C GLY A 176 22.37 9.38 16.65
N GLY A 177 23.27 8.93 15.80
CA GLY A 177 24.57 9.57 15.58
C GLY A 177 24.62 10.55 14.40
N LEU A 178 23.81 10.36 13.36
CA LEU A 178 23.78 11.20 12.16
C LEU A 178 23.17 12.60 12.41
N ARG A 179 22.40 12.78 13.49
CA ARG A 179 21.82 14.09 13.85
C ARG A 179 22.82 15.15 14.27
N ALA A 180 24.00 14.78 14.70
CA ALA A 180 24.99 15.72 15.21
C ALA A 180 25.93 16.27 14.11
N VAL A 181 26.03 15.61 12.96
CA VAL A 181 27.04 15.92 11.92
C VAL A 181 26.44 16.44 10.62
N PHE A 182 25.20 16.09 10.28
CA PHE A 182 24.59 16.43 8.98
C PHE A 182 23.20 17.07 9.13
N GLY A 183 23.15 18.36 9.44
CA GLY A 183 21.93 19.15 9.45
C GLY A 183 21.26 19.21 8.04
N GLY A 184 19.95 18.98 7.97
CA GLY A 184 19.11 19.32 6.80
C GLY A 184 19.14 18.30 5.61
N ARG A 185 20.30 17.85 5.20
CA ARG A 185 20.50 17.01 3.99
C ARG A 185 20.16 15.53 4.17
N ALA A 186 20.43 14.96 5.33
CA ALA A 186 20.08 13.57 5.66
C ALA A 186 18.56 13.34 5.72
N ARG A 187 17.81 14.39 5.96
CA ARG A 187 16.34 14.33 6.13
C ARG A 187 15.61 14.02 4.82
N GLN A 188 16.06 14.55 3.70
CA GLN A 188 15.39 14.39 2.40
C GLN A 188 15.70 13.02 1.78
N GLN A 189 16.89 12.48 2.00
CA GLN A 189 17.26 11.15 1.56
C GLN A 189 16.50 10.07 2.33
N GLU A 190 16.32 10.27 3.63
CA GLU A 190 15.52 9.42 4.50
C GLU A 190 14.04 9.44 4.07
N GLU A 191 13.51 10.60 3.69
CA GLU A 191 12.13 10.76 3.20
C GLU A 191 11.91 10.07 1.85
N ALA A 192 12.83 10.18 0.91
CA ALA A 192 12.74 9.52 -0.40
C ALA A 192 12.82 7.99 -0.29
N LEU A 193 13.74 7.46 0.51
CA LEU A 193 13.86 6.03 0.79
C LEU A 193 12.63 5.51 1.54
N LEU A 194 12.13 6.31 2.48
CA LEU A 194 10.93 6.02 3.27
C LEU A 194 9.67 5.92 2.40
N LEU A 195 9.59 6.70 1.32
CA LEU A 195 8.50 6.62 0.35
C LEU A 195 8.65 5.43 -0.62
N ALA A 196 9.87 5.16 -1.06
CA ALA A 196 10.15 4.10 -2.02
C ALA A 196 10.04 2.70 -1.38
N GLU A 197 10.60 2.54 -0.19
CA GLU A 197 10.68 1.25 0.51
C GLU A 197 10.31 1.40 2.01
N PRO A 198 9.08 1.80 2.35
CA PRO A 198 8.69 2.11 3.72
C PRO A 198 8.90 0.93 4.68
N VAL A 199 8.66 -0.29 4.23
CA VAL A 199 8.86 -1.51 5.03
C VAL A 199 10.33 -1.68 5.43
N ARG A 200 11.24 -1.43 4.48
CA ARG A 200 12.69 -1.58 4.70
C ARG A 200 13.24 -0.54 5.68
N VAL A 201 12.66 0.66 5.70
CA VAL A 201 13.12 1.75 6.58
C VAL A 201 12.45 1.70 7.95
N LEU A 202 11.14 1.47 8.00
CA LEU A 202 10.38 1.48 9.25
C LEU A 202 10.64 0.25 10.11
N THR A 203 10.80 -0.94 9.49
CA THR A 203 10.89 -2.20 10.23
C THR A 203 12.14 -2.28 11.13
N PRO A 204 13.36 -1.93 10.69
CA PRO A 204 14.53 -1.92 11.57
C PRO A 204 14.41 -0.98 12.76
N VAL A 205 13.79 0.19 12.56
CA VAL A 205 13.54 1.15 13.65
C VAL A 205 12.51 0.60 14.63
N PHE A 206 11.48 -0.06 14.13
CA PHE A 206 10.50 -0.76 14.97
C PHE A 206 11.16 -1.86 15.80
N VAL A 207 12.00 -2.71 15.20
CA VAL A 207 12.73 -3.78 15.90
C VAL A 207 13.62 -3.20 16.99
N ALA A 208 14.40 -2.16 16.69
CA ALA A 208 15.27 -1.49 17.66
C ALA A 208 14.50 -0.80 18.80
N GLU A 209 13.31 -0.25 18.52
CA GLU A 209 12.45 0.33 19.55
C GLU A 209 11.78 -0.77 20.39
N LEU A 210 11.45 -1.94 19.81
CA LEU A 210 10.97 -3.09 20.57
C LEU A 210 12.02 -3.60 21.53
N ASP A 211 13.27 -3.76 21.09
CA ASP A 211 14.39 -4.19 21.91
C ASP A 211 14.59 -3.25 23.11
N ARG A 212 14.59 -1.94 22.86
CA ARG A 212 14.65 -0.93 23.94
C ARG A 212 13.49 -1.01 24.94
N VAL A 213 12.27 -1.32 24.48
CA VAL A 213 11.10 -1.44 25.35
C VAL A 213 11.11 -2.77 26.10
N ALA A 214 11.68 -3.82 25.49
CA ALA A 214 11.80 -5.15 26.08
C ALA A 214 12.59 -5.17 27.40
N ASP A 215 13.57 -4.27 27.54
CA ASP A 215 14.31 -4.09 28.81
C ASP A 215 13.44 -3.55 29.95
N ALA A 216 12.33 -2.88 29.63
CA ALA A 216 11.47 -2.20 30.60
C ALA A 216 10.22 -3.01 30.98
N VAL A 217 9.90 -4.08 30.25
CA VAL A 217 8.71 -4.90 30.48
C VAL A 217 9.02 -6.39 30.48
N PRO A 218 8.32 -7.20 31.29
CA PRO A 218 8.53 -8.65 31.32
C PRO A 218 8.30 -9.32 29.97
N TRP A 219 7.26 -8.89 29.25
CA TRP A 219 6.83 -9.47 27.98
C TRP A 219 6.27 -8.41 27.04
N ILE A 220 6.38 -8.67 25.75
CA ILE A 220 5.67 -7.95 24.69
C ILE A 220 4.76 -8.95 23.98
N ALA A 221 3.47 -8.65 23.84
CA ALA A 221 2.53 -9.52 23.18
C ALA A 221 1.76 -8.77 22.07
N LEU A 222 1.95 -9.20 20.83
CA LEU A 222 1.32 -8.62 19.64
C LEU A 222 0.24 -9.56 19.12
N PHE A 223 -0.95 -9.02 18.84
CA PHE A 223 -2.09 -9.77 18.37
C PHE A 223 -2.56 -9.25 17.01
N LEU A 224 -2.58 -10.12 16.01
CA LEU A 224 -3.14 -9.83 14.69
C LEU A 224 -4.39 -10.68 14.49
N ASP A 225 -5.56 -10.05 14.56
CA ASP A 225 -6.85 -10.72 14.34
C ASP A 225 -7.31 -10.57 12.88
N THR A 226 -8.17 -11.47 12.42
CA THR A 226 -8.62 -11.54 11.03
C THR A 226 -7.48 -11.65 10.02
N PHE A 227 -6.44 -12.40 10.38
CA PHE A 227 -5.20 -12.52 9.63
C PHE A 227 -5.41 -13.00 8.19
N GLU A 228 -6.45 -13.78 7.89
CA GLU A 228 -6.80 -14.17 6.52
C GLU A 228 -7.10 -13.00 5.58
N ARG A 229 -7.40 -11.81 6.13
CA ARG A 229 -7.66 -10.59 5.36
C ARG A 229 -6.42 -9.71 5.20
N THR A 230 -5.51 -9.76 6.17
CA THR A 230 -4.27 -8.99 6.19
C THR A 230 -3.05 -9.81 5.73
N ALA A 231 -3.13 -11.15 5.77
CA ALA A 231 -2.06 -12.06 5.39
C ALA A 231 -1.39 -11.72 4.04
N PRO A 232 -2.13 -11.39 2.98
CA PRO A 232 -1.51 -11.08 1.70
C PRO A 232 -0.46 -9.97 1.74
N GLN A 233 -0.52 -9.11 2.73
CA GLN A 233 0.40 -7.97 2.88
C GLN A 233 1.41 -8.17 4.00
N LEU A 234 1.02 -8.95 5.03
CA LEU A 234 1.77 -9.07 6.27
C LEU A 234 2.48 -10.41 6.43
N ASP A 235 2.03 -11.46 5.74
CA ASP A 235 2.52 -12.83 5.96
C ASP A 235 4.02 -12.95 5.73
N ARG A 236 4.49 -12.46 4.58
CA ARG A 236 5.91 -12.41 4.25
C ARG A 236 6.68 -11.51 5.20
N TRP A 237 6.16 -10.32 5.51
CA TRP A 237 6.83 -9.39 6.41
C TRP A 237 7.00 -9.97 7.82
N LEU A 238 5.96 -10.63 8.36
CA LEU A 238 6.03 -11.30 9.66
C LEU A 238 7.04 -12.46 9.66
N ALA A 239 7.06 -13.25 8.59
CA ALA A 239 8.06 -14.30 8.44
C ALA A 239 9.48 -13.72 8.29
N ASP A 240 9.64 -12.62 7.57
CA ASP A 240 10.91 -11.90 7.41
C ASP A 240 11.39 -11.28 8.74
N LEU A 241 10.49 -10.82 9.63
CA LEU A 241 10.83 -10.37 10.99
C LEU A 241 11.55 -11.45 11.81
N LEU A 242 11.16 -12.71 11.63
CA LEU A 242 11.75 -13.85 12.33
C LEU A 242 13.01 -14.39 11.64
N THR A 243 13.47 -13.75 10.57
CA THR A 243 14.69 -14.14 9.85
C THR A 243 15.90 -13.44 10.48
N PRO A 244 16.89 -14.17 11.01
CA PRO A 244 18.07 -13.57 11.62
C PRO A 244 18.75 -12.56 10.69
N GLY A 245 19.10 -11.39 11.22
CA GLY A 245 19.85 -10.35 10.53
C GLY A 245 19.10 -9.57 9.43
N ARG A 246 17.82 -9.86 9.17
CA ARG A 246 17.10 -9.17 8.09
C ARG A 246 16.68 -7.75 8.45
N TYR A 247 16.16 -7.55 9.66
CA TYR A 247 15.71 -6.23 10.15
C TYR A 247 16.30 -5.89 11.53
N GLY A 248 17.21 -6.72 12.04
CA GLY A 248 17.74 -6.71 13.39
C GLY A 248 17.22 -7.88 14.21
N ASP A 249 17.66 -7.97 15.46
CA ASP A 249 17.28 -9.05 16.35
C ASP A 249 16.03 -8.68 17.15
N LEU A 250 15.05 -9.55 17.15
CA LEU A 250 13.84 -9.38 17.96
C LEU A 250 14.14 -9.76 19.43
N PRO A 251 13.54 -9.04 20.40
CA PRO A 251 13.69 -9.40 21.80
C PRO A 251 13.07 -10.78 22.09
N ALA A 252 13.74 -11.57 22.90
CA ALA A 252 13.32 -12.94 23.22
C ALA A 252 12.02 -13.01 24.02
N ASN A 253 11.61 -11.93 24.69
CA ASN A 253 10.36 -11.81 25.43
C ASN A 253 9.18 -11.32 24.57
N LEU A 254 9.27 -11.46 23.23
CA LEU A 254 8.19 -11.13 22.28
C LEU A 254 7.36 -12.38 21.97
N VAL A 255 6.04 -12.26 22.08
CA VAL A 255 5.06 -13.28 21.66
C VAL A 255 4.12 -12.68 20.62
N LEU A 256 3.98 -13.34 19.48
CA LEU A 256 3.12 -12.95 18.38
C LEU A 256 1.92 -13.89 18.29
N THR A 257 0.72 -13.36 18.20
CA THR A 257 -0.52 -14.14 17.97
C THR A 257 -1.14 -13.78 16.63
N LEU A 258 -1.34 -14.75 15.78
CA LEU A 258 -2.00 -14.63 14.48
C LEU A 258 -3.33 -15.39 14.50
N ALA A 259 -4.46 -14.70 14.38
CA ALA A 259 -5.78 -15.34 14.39
C ALA A 259 -6.46 -15.23 13.02
N GLY A 260 -6.75 -16.36 12.39
CA GLY A 260 -7.32 -16.41 11.03
C GLY A 260 -8.11 -17.67 10.71
N GLN A 261 -8.58 -17.77 9.48
CA GLN A 261 -9.33 -18.95 9.01
C GLN A 261 -8.42 -19.96 8.29
N ARG A 262 -7.34 -19.51 7.67
CA ARG A 262 -6.44 -20.32 6.84
C ARG A 262 -5.20 -20.72 7.63
N ARG A 263 -4.52 -21.74 7.14
CA ARG A 263 -3.17 -22.08 7.61
C ARG A 263 -2.18 -21.02 7.14
N LEU A 264 -1.09 -20.88 7.88
CA LEU A 264 0.06 -20.08 7.45
C LEU A 264 0.64 -20.68 6.18
N ASP A 265 1.16 -19.84 5.29
CA ASP A 265 1.74 -20.27 4.03
C ASP A 265 3.04 -21.06 4.27
N PRO A 266 3.09 -22.37 3.88
CA PRO A 266 4.29 -23.16 4.05
C PRO A 266 5.54 -22.60 3.37
N VAL A 267 5.37 -21.79 2.31
CA VAL A 267 6.48 -21.15 1.59
C VAL A 267 7.20 -20.14 2.49
N HIS A 268 6.46 -19.41 3.31
CA HIS A 268 7.03 -18.40 4.21
C HIS A 268 7.35 -18.94 5.61
N TRP A 269 6.60 -19.95 6.08
CA TRP A 269 6.61 -20.41 7.47
C TRP A 269 7.20 -21.82 7.67
N GLY A 270 7.48 -22.58 6.60
CA GLY A 270 7.89 -23.98 6.70
C GLY A 270 9.10 -24.21 7.60
N ASP A 271 10.16 -23.43 7.42
CA ASP A 271 11.39 -23.52 8.22
C ASP A 271 11.23 -23.01 9.65
N ARG A 272 10.15 -22.26 9.93
CA ARG A 272 9.83 -21.64 11.23
C ARG A 272 8.77 -22.39 12.03
N SER A 273 8.32 -23.54 11.55
CA SER A 273 7.25 -24.34 12.15
C SER A 273 7.51 -24.67 13.63
N ARG A 274 8.78 -24.80 14.04
CA ARG A 274 9.17 -25.04 15.44
C ARG A 274 8.89 -23.86 16.38
N LEU A 275 8.81 -22.66 15.85
CA LEU A 275 8.51 -21.44 16.61
C LEU A 275 7.00 -21.23 16.78
N VAL A 276 6.17 -21.95 16.00
CA VAL A 276 4.73 -21.76 15.92
C VAL A 276 3.98 -22.81 16.70
N ALA A 277 3.10 -22.36 17.61
CA ALA A 277 2.04 -23.19 18.19
C ALA A 277 0.80 -23.09 17.30
N ASP A 278 0.43 -24.15 16.58
CA ASP A 278 -0.82 -24.20 15.81
C ASP A 278 -1.98 -24.56 16.75
N VAL A 279 -2.95 -23.66 16.88
CA VAL A 279 -4.11 -23.76 17.79
C VAL A 279 -5.38 -23.83 16.96
N PRO A 280 -5.78 -25.03 16.50
CA PRO A 280 -7.01 -25.21 15.73
C PRO A 280 -8.23 -25.09 16.62
N LEU A 281 -9.12 -24.12 16.34
CA LEU A 281 -10.40 -23.99 17.01
C LEU A 281 -11.52 -24.65 16.20
N GLY A 282 -12.17 -25.63 16.82
CA GLY A 282 -13.42 -26.21 16.33
C GLY A 282 -14.65 -25.54 16.97
N PRO A 283 -15.87 -26.01 16.62
CA PRO A 283 -17.06 -25.71 17.39
C PRO A 283 -16.88 -26.09 18.86
N PHE A 284 -17.68 -25.50 19.74
CA PHE A 284 -17.75 -25.93 21.14
C PHE A 284 -18.12 -27.41 21.25
N THR A 285 -17.53 -28.10 22.18
CA THR A 285 -18.01 -29.40 22.64
C THR A 285 -19.43 -29.26 23.21
N GLU A 286 -20.12 -30.39 23.35
CA GLU A 286 -21.43 -30.37 24.01
C GLU A 286 -21.34 -29.84 25.44
N ALA A 287 -20.26 -30.17 26.17
CA ALA A 287 -20.04 -29.69 27.52
C ALA A 287 -19.87 -28.15 27.58
N GLU A 288 -19.03 -27.57 26.73
CA GLU A 288 -18.83 -26.11 26.63
C GLU A 288 -20.14 -25.40 26.21
N SER A 289 -20.86 -25.96 25.25
CA SER A 289 -22.17 -25.42 24.81
C SER A 289 -23.19 -25.45 25.94
N ARG A 290 -23.28 -26.55 26.71
CA ARG A 290 -24.13 -26.67 27.89
C ARG A 290 -23.75 -25.68 28.99
N GLN A 291 -22.45 -25.52 29.23
CA GLN A 291 -21.95 -24.55 30.22
C GLN A 291 -22.35 -23.11 29.83
N LEU A 292 -22.23 -22.73 28.54
CA LEU A 292 -22.67 -21.42 28.05
C LEU A 292 -24.19 -21.23 28.22
N LEU A 293 -24.99 -22.25 27.89
CA LEU A 293 -26.43 -22.20 28.02
C LEU A 293 -26.86 -22.08 29.49
N HIS A 294 -26.23 -22.86 30.37
CA HIS A 294 -26.49 -22.79 31.81
C HIS A 294 -26.17 -21.40 32.39
N GLY A 295 -25.03 -20.82 32.00
CA GLY A 295 -24.61 -19.48 32.42
C GLY A 295 -25.58 -18.39 31.94
N ARG A 296 -26.40 -18.67 30.91
CA ARG A 296 -27.48 -17.80 30.42
C ARG A 296 -28.88 -18.20 30.87
N GLY A 297 -28.98 -19.10 31.85
CA GLY A 297 -30.26 -19.53 32.45
C GLY A 297 -31.06 -20.51 31.59
N VAL A 298 -30.48 -21.05 30.50
CA VAL A 298 -31.16 -22.05 29.66
C VAL A 298 -30.85 -23.46 30.23
N VAL A 299 -31.76 -23.98 31.05
CA VAL A 299 -31.58 -25.25 31.79
C VAL A 299 -32.53 -26.35 31.34
N THR A 300 -33.59 -26.06 30.59
CA THR A 300 -34.57 -27.04 30.14
C THR A 300 -33.94 -27.95 29.09
N GLU A 301 -33.85 -29.26 29.39
CA GLU A 301 -33.09 -30.22 28.55
C GLU A 301 -33.59 -30.34 27.11
N SER A 302 -34.91 -30.21 26.87
CA SER A 302 -35.46 -30.19 25.51
C SER A 302 -35.00 -28.99 24.71
N VAL A 303 -34.93 -27.82 25.36
CA VAL A 303 -34.44 -26.57 24.77
C VAL A 303 -32.94 -26.65 24.51
N VAL A 304 -32.17 -27.16 25.48
CA VAL A 304 -30.73 -27.36 25.35
C VAL A 304 -30.38 -28.27 24.15
N ARG A 305 -31.01 -29.44 24.04
CA ARG A 305 -30.82 -30.34 22.91
C ARG A 305 -31.15 -29.69 21.55
N GLU A 306 -32.20 -28.92 21.51
CA GLU A 306 -32.60 -28.23 20.28
C GLU A 306 -31.60 -27.13 19.89
N VAL A 307 -31.10 -26.34 20.84
CA VAL A 307 -30.05 -25.34 20.61
C VAL A 307 -28.77 -26.01 20.12
N LEU A 308 -28.36 -27.11 20.72
CA LEU A 308 -27.17 -27.87 20.30
C LEU A 308 -27.31 -28.38 18.86
N ARG A 309 -28.47 -28.93 18.53
CA ARG A 309 -28.77 -29.45 17.18
C ARG A 309 -28.70 -28.32 16.13
N LEU A 310 -29.28 -27.15 16.42
CA LEU A 310 -29.37 -26.03 15.48
C LEU A 310 -28.06 -25.27 15.35
N SER A 311 -27.31 -25.12 16.45
CA SER A 311 -26.06 -24.34 16.46
C SER A 311 -24.88 -25.14 15.90
N GLY A 312 -24.94 -26.48 15.91
CA GLY A 312 -23.79 -27.32 15.60
C GLY A 312 -22.57 -27.04 16.49
N GLY A 313 -22.81 -26.51 17.71
CA GLY A 313 -21.76 -26.11 18.65
C GLY A 313 -21.05 -24.80 18.29
N LEU A 314 -21.47 -24.06 17.26
CA LEU A 314 -20.86 -22.76 16.97
C LEU A 314 -21.17 -21.74 18.07
N PRO A 315 -20.17 -21.20 18.79
CA PRO A 315 -20.38 -20.34 19.97
C PRO A 315 -21.31 -19.15 19.72
N VAL A 316 -21.19 -18.51 18.57
CA VAL A 316 -22.04 -17.39 18.19
C VAL A 316 -23.50 -17.80 18.03
N LEU A 317 -23.79 -18.97 17.46
CA LEU A 317 -25.15 -19.48 17.31
C LEU A 317 -25.72 -19.98 18.63
N VAL A 318 -24.91 -20.67 19.45
CA VAL A 318 -25.32 -21.06 20.82
C VAL A 318 -25.71 -19.82 21.62
N SER A 319 -24.88 -18.76 21.58
CA SER A 319 -25.17 -17.49 22.26
C SER A 319 -26.43 -16.81 21.73
N THR A 320 -26.64 -16.81 20.42
CA THR A 320 -27.79 -16.18 19.76
C THR A 320 -29.09 -16.89 20.14
N LEU A 321 -29.10 -18.22 20.14
CA LEU A 321 -30.26 -19.02 20.51
C LEU A 321 -30.53 -18.97 22.03
N ALA A 322 -29.49 -18.85 22.84
CA ALA A 322 -29.62 -18.68 24.29
C ALA A 322 -30.28 -17.36 24.69
N ALA A 323 -30.15 -16.32 23.87
CA ALA A 323 -30.80 -15.02 24.12
C ALA A 323 -32.33 -15.10 24.07
N ASN A 324 -32.91 -16.04 23.25
CA ASN A 324 -34.35 -16.23 23.09
C ASN A 324 -34.73 -17.73 23.10
N PRO A 325 -34.60 -18.43 24.22
CA PRO A 325 -34.73 -19.89 24.30
C PRO A 325 -36.16 -20.44 24.14
N GLY A 326 -37.16 -19.59 24.28
CA GLY A 326 -38.59 -19.98 24.28
C GLY A 326 -39.33 -19.78 22.94
N ALA A 327 -38.63 -19.32 21.90
CA ALA A 327 -39.29 -19.10 20.60
C ALA A 327 -39.72 -20.45 19.98
N ALA A 328 -41.01 -20.71 19.98
CA ALA A 328 -41.63 -21.83 19.26
C ALA A 328 -41.55 -21.55 17.77
N GLY A 329 -40.60 -22.16 17.06
CA GLY A 329 -40.50 -22.11 15.60
C GLY A 329 -40.70 -23.50 14.99
N GLU A 330 -41.06 -23.55 13.69
CA GLU A 330 -41.13 -24.80 12.95
C GLU A 330 -39.79 -25.56 13.01
N ALA A 331 -39.81 -26.87 12.91
CA ALA A 331 -38.65 -27.76 13.10
C ALA A 331 -37.49 -27.49 12.14
N ASN A 332 -37.72 -26.75 11.08
CA ASN A 332 -36.72 -26.39 10.05
C ASN A 332 -36.23 -24.93 10.12
N ALA A 333 -36.67 -24.15 11.11
CA ALA A 333 -36.21 -22.76 11.24
C ALA A 333 -34.72 -22.68 11.58
N THR A 334 -34.00 -21.78 10.91
CA THR A 334 -32.59 -21.51 11.24
C THR A 334 -32.44 -20.83 12.60
N ALA A 335 -31.28 -20.89 13.21
CA ALA A 335 -31.00 -20.20 14.48
C ALA A 335 -31.36 -18.70 14.43
N VAL A 336 -31.19 -18.08 13.29
CA VAL A 336 -31.53 -16.66 13.06
C VAL A 336 -33.00 -16.42 13.01
N GLU A 337 -33.75 -17.30 12.32
CA GLU A 337 -35.25 -17.22 12.26
C GLU A 337 -35.86 -17.37 13.64
N ARG A 338 -35.29 -18.26 14.46
CA ARG A 338 -35.73 -18.42 15.85
C ARG A 338 -35.41 -17.22 16.73
N PHE A 339 -34.22 -16.66 16.57
CA PHE A 339 -33.88 -15.40 17.26
C PHE A 339 -34.86 -14.29 16.92
N LEU A 340 -35.17 -14.10 15.62
CA LEU A 340 -36.11 -13.10 15.16
C LEU A 340 -37.53 -13.37 15.59
N ALA A 341 -37.94 -14.65 15.66
CA ALA A 341 -39.25 -15.03 16.16
C ALA A 341 -39.39 -14.83 17.67
N GLY A 342 -38.29 -14.97 18.42
CA GLY A 342 -38.24 -14.75 19.86
C GLY A 342 -38.16 -13.26 20.26
N GLU A 343 -37.75 -12.36 19.37
CA GLU A 343 -37.83 -10.94 19.64
C GLU A 343 -39.31 -10.46 19.48
N SER A 344 -39.93 -10.13 20.59
CA SER A 344 -41.33 -9.77 20.65
C SER A 344 -41.63 -8.39 20.05
N ASP A 345 -40.64 -7.48 20.11
CA ASP A 345 -40.80 -6.14 19.59
C ASP A 345 -40.57 -6.08 18.08
N PRO A 346 -41.64 -5.73 17.29
CA PRO A 346 -41.51 -5.63 15.84
C PRO A 346 -40.51 -4.59 15.36
N ALA A 347 -40.29 -3.48 16.09
CA ALA A 347 -39.35 -2.43 15.72
C ALA A 347 -37.90 -2.90 15.91
N ARG A 348 -37.60 -3.57 17.03
CA ARG A 348 -36.29 -4.20 17.27
C ARG A 348 -35.99 -5.29 16.25
N ARG A 349 -36.94 -6.13 15.95
CA ARG A 349 -36.83 -7.17 14.91
C ARG A 349 -36.52 -6.57 13.55
N ALA A 350 -37.26 -5.51 13.16
CA ALA A 350 -36.99 -4.79 11.91
C ALA A 350 -35.63 -4.14 11.89
N ALA A 351 -35.17 -3.54 13.01
CA ALA A 351 -33.88 -2.94 13.15
C ALA A 351 -32.73 -3.98 13.02
N ALA A 352 -32.87 -5.14 13.70
CA ALA A 352 -31.88 -6.22 13.57
C ALA A 352 -31.74 -6.71 12.13
N LEU A 353 -32.85 -6.84 11.40
CA LEU A 353 -32.79 -7.22 9.98
C LEU A 353 -32.16 -6.11 9.13
N ALA A 354 -32.58 -4.86 9.30
CA ALA A 354 -32.14 -3.75 8.50
C ALA A 354 -30.62 -3.49 8.67
N CYS A 355 -30.11 -3.58 9.90
CA CYS A 355 -28.69 -3.38 10.20
C CYS A 355 -27.78 -4.54 9.77
N ALA A 356 -28.33 -5.65 9.25
CA ALA A 356 -27.57 -6.67 8.57
C ALA A 356 -27.19 -6.26 7.12
N LEU A 357 -27.86 -5.29 6.50
CA LEU A 357 -27.63 -4.87 5.12
C LEU A 357 -26.26 -4.19 4.95
N PRO A 358 -25.87 -3.16 5.73
CA PRO A 358 -24.56 -2.57 5.62
C PRO A 358 -23.49 -3.56 6.12
N ARG A 359 -22.29 -3.49 5.53
CA ARG A 359 -21.15 -4.30 5.97
C ARG A 359 -20.64 -3.88 7.34
N ARG A 360 -20.86 -2.61 7.67
CA ARG A 360 -20.54 -1.95 8.95
C ARG A 360 -21.60 -0.87 9.18
N PHE A 361 -21.89 -0.59 10.41
CA PHE A 361 -22.85 0.46 10.77
C PHE A 361 -22.38 1.26 11.99
N ASP A 362 -22.80 2.47 12.04
CA ASP A 362 -22.78 3.41 13.15
C ASP A 362 -24.21 3.90 13.38
N GLU A 363 -24.39 4.79 14.33
CA GLU A 363 -25.72 5.32 14.69
C GLU A 363 -26.45 5.96 13.49
N ASP A 364 -25.72 6.75 12.66
CA ASP A 364 -26.29 7.39 11.46
C ASP A 364 -26.79 6.35 10.45
N LEU A 365 -26.01 5.29 10.23
CA LEU A 365 -26.39 4.23 9.32
C LEU A 365 -27.53 3.38 9.84
N VAL A 366 -27.69 3.23 11.18
CA VAL A 366 -28.89 2.63 11.77
C VAL A 366 -30.11 3.45 11.41
N ALA A 367 -30.05 4.79 11.56
CA ALA A 367 -31.16 5.66 11.17
C ALA A 367 -31.60 5.47 9.71
N VAL A 368 -30.61 5.38 8.80
CA VAL A 368 -30.87 5.16 7.36
C VAL A 368 -31.40 3.75 7.09
N ALA A 369 -30.79 2.72 7.68
CA ALA A 369 -31.16 1.32 7.45
C ALA A 369 -32.59 1.03 7.91
N VAL A 370 -32.94 1.47 9.10
CA VAL A 370 -34.27 1.29 9.69
C VAL A 370 -35.34 2.14 8.99
N ALA A 371 -34.91 3.15 8.19
CA ALA A 371 -35.82 4.16 7.61
C ALA A 371 -36.76 4.77 8.68
N ALA A 372 -36.20 5.08 9.85
CA ALA A 372 -36.95 5.45 11.04
C ALA A 372 -37.84 6.68 10.76
N PRO A 373 -39.15 6.57 10.93
CA PRO A 373 -40.00 7.74 10.94
C PRO A 373 -39.62 8.63 12.15
N ARG A 374 -39.60 9.95 11.96
CA ARG A 374 -39.23 10.92 13.03
C ARG A 374 -40.00 10.73 14.35
N ASN A 375 -41.10 10.00 14.33
CA ASN A 375 -41.98 9.69 15.47
C ASN A 375 -42.12 8.16 15.68
N GLY A 376 -41.07 7.38 15.45
CA GLY A 376 -41.04 5.94 15.73
C GLY A 376 -41.10 5.61 17.23
N PRO A 377 -41.39 4.33 17.60
CA PRO A 377 -41.50 3.90 19.00
C PRO A 377 -40.18 3.99 19.77
N TYR A 378 -39.04 4.07 19.11
CA TYR A 378 -37.71 4.20 19.69
C TYR A 378 -36.93 5.33 19.03
N ALA A 379 -36.13 6.04 19.81
CA ALA A 379 -35.07 6.89 19.27
C ALA A 379 -33.96 6.03 18.65
N VAL A 380 -33.25 6.57 17.66
CA VAL A 380 -32.16 5.88 16.99
C VAL A 380 -31.04 5.44 17.96
N PRO A 381 -30.62 6.28 18.93
CA PRO A 381 -29.67 5.88 19.95
C PRO A 381 -30.09 4.62 20.73
N ASP A 382 -31.37 4.54 21.15
CA ASP A 382 -31.89 3.39 21.90
C ASP A 382 -31.81 2.09 21.08
N LEU A 383 -32.07 2.16 19.77
CA LEU A 383 -31.92 1.02 18.87
C LEU A 383 -30.46 0.66 18.65
N TYR A 384 -29.58 1.65 18.56
CA TYR A 384 -28.16 1.45 18.40
C TYR A 384 -27.55 0.77 19.64
N ASP A 385 -27.87 1.25 20.83
CA ASP A 385 -27.44 0.65 22.09
C ASP A 385 -27.94 -0.79 22.25
N TRP A 386 -29.23 -1.02 21.96
CA TRP A 386 -29.79 -2.36 21.98
C TRP A 386 -29.10 -3.30 20.96
N LEU A 387 -28.77 -2.81 19.76
CA LEU A 387 -28.03 -3.61 18.79
C LEU A 387 -26.66 -4.06 19.31
N HIS A 388 -26.01 -3.24 20.13
CA HIS A 388 -24.71 -3.61 20.75
C HIS A 388 -24.84 -4.68 21.84
N GLU A 389 -26.01 -4.84 22.46
CA GLU A 389 -26.26 -5.91 23.40
C GLU A 389 -26.42 -7.29 22.71
N LEU A 390 -26.63 -7.31 21.39
CA LEU A 390 -26.83 -8.55 20.66
C LEU A 390 -25.53 -9.35 20.55
N PRO A 391 -25.57 -10.66 20.84
CA PRO A 391 -24.36 -11.50 20.95
C PRO A 391 -23.60 -11.71 19.63
N PHE A 392 -24.18 -11.30 18.53
CA PHE A 392 -23.62 -11.42 17.19
C PHE A 392 -23.19 -10.07 16.59
N VAL A 393 -23.25 -9.00 17.37
CA VAL A 393 -22.71 -7.69 17.00
C VAL A 393 -21.33 -7.53 17.63
N ALA A 394 -20.35 -7.24 16.79
CA ALA A 394 -18.98 -6.98 17.23
C ALA A 394 -18.65 -5.50 17.03
N GLU A 395 -18.25 -4.83 18.12
CA GLU A 395 -17.70 -3.49 18.10
C GLU A 395 -16.25 -3.50 17.68
N ARG A 396 -15.81 -2.48 16.93
CA ARG A 396 -14.41 -2.31 16.53
C ARG A 396 -13.82 -1.03 17.11
N HIS A 397 -12.50 -0.99 17.22
CA HIS A 397 -11.73 0.17 17.70
C HIS A 397 -11.95 1.47 16.90
N SER A 398 -12.62 1.40 15.74
CA SER A 398 -12.93 2.52 14.86
C SER A 398 -14.34 3.13 15.02
N GLY A 399 -15.07 2.79 16.09
CA GLY A 399 -16.44 3.29 16.32
C GLY A 399 -17.52 2.75 15.37
N HIS A 400 -17.22 1.67 14.64
CA HIS A 400 -18.17 1.02 13.74
C HIS A 400 -18.44 -0.40 14.20
N SER A 401 -19.70 -0.82 14.15
CA SER A 401 -20.12 -2.17 14.49
C SER A 401 -20.44 -3.00 13.25
N ARG A 402 -20.33 -4.29 13.40
CA ARG A 402 -20.68 -5.24 12.33
C ARG A 402 -21.36 -6.48 12.89
N TYR A 403 -22.16 -7.11 12.06
CA TYR A 403 -22.71 -8.43 12.36
C TYR A 403 -21.68 -9.53 12.05
N HIS A 404 -21.69 -10.56 12.88
CA HIS A 404 -20.96 -11.79 12.59
C HIS A 404 -21.50 -12.46 11.32
N ALA A 405 -20.61 -12.86 10.41
CA ALA A 405 -20.98 -13.35 9.07
C ALA A 405 -21.97 -14.52 9.11
N VAL A 406 -21.82 -15.43 10.09
CA VAL A 406 -22.70 -16.61 10.25
C VAL A 406 -24.16 -16.21 10.53
N VAL A 407 -24.40 -15.06 11.17
CA VAL A 407 -25.74 -14.53 11.45
C VAL A 407 -26.20 -13.58 10.35
N ARG A 408 -25.28 -12.77 9.81
CA ARG A 408 -25.58 -11.82 8.75
C ARG A 408 -26.09 -12.48 7.47
N ALA A 409 -25.45 -13.55 7.01
CA ALA A 409 -25.80 -14.21 5.75
C ALA A 409 -27.24 -14.76 5.73
N PRO A 410 -27.74 -15.47 6.76
CA PRO A 410 -29.16 -15.84 6.84
C PRO A 410 -30.11 -14.64 6.89
N MET A 411 -29.77 -13.56 7.61
CA MET A 411 -30.60 -12.33 7.67
C MET A 411 -30.74 -11.68 6.30
N LEU A 412 -29.65 -11.62 5.52
CA LEU A 412 -29.68 -11.12 4.16
C LEU A 412 -30.54 -11.99 3.25
N ARG A 413 -30.43 -13.31 3.38
CA ARG A 413 -31.26 -14.25 2.62
C ARG A 413 -32.73 -14.02 2.90
N LEU A 414 -33.13 -13.94 4.18
CA LEU A 414 -34.53 -13.69 4.58
C LEU A 414 -35.10 -12.41 3.97
N GLN A 415 -34.32 -11.34 3.98
CA GLN A 415 -34.76 -10.06 3.40
C GLN A 415 -34.87 -10.13 1.88
N ARG A 416 -33.88 -10.73 1.21
CA ARG A 416 -33.84 -10.86 -0.23
C ARG A 416 -35.01 -11.73 -0.76
N THR A 417 -35.25 -12.89 -0.13
CA THR A 417 -36.35 -13.80 -0.53
C THR A 417 -37.72 -13.32 -0.10
N GLY A 418 -37.81 -12.67 1.06
CA GLY A 418 -39.07 -12.16 1.61
C GLY A 418 -39.67 -11.01 0.81
N SER A 419 -38.86 -10.08 0.31
CA SER A 419 -39.32 -8.99 -0.55
C SER A 419 -38.18 -8.39 -1.39
N PRO A 420 -38.02 -8.82 -2.65
CA PRO A 420 -37.00 -8.25 -3.55
C PRO A 420 -37.10 -6.73 -3.76
N GLN A 421 -38.31 -6.20 -3.70
CA GLN A 421 -38.53 -4.76 -3.84
C GLN A 421 -38.04 -3.98 -2.60
N ARG A 422 -38.33 -4.47 -1.40
CA ARG A 422 -37.81 -3.87 -0.15
C ARG A 422 -36.32 -4.00 -0.05
N TRP A 423 -35.77 -5.15 -0.42
CA TRP A 423 -34.33 -5.37 -0.54
C TRP A 423 -33.65 -4.30 -1.40
N LYS A 424 -34.14 -4.15 -2.63
CA LYS A 424 -33.65 -3.14 -3.56
C LYS A 424 -33.73 -1.72 -2.99
N ALA A 425 -34.90 -1.32 -2.47
CA ALA A 425 -35.13 0.01 -1.91
C ALA A 425 -34.23 0.30 -0.70
N ALA A 426 -33.99 -0.72 0.15
CA ALA A 426 -33.11 -0.56 1.31
C ALA A 426 -31.63 -0.39 0.90
N HIS A 427 -31.16 -1.16 -0.07
CA HIS A 427 -29.82 -1.00 -0.60
C HIS A 427 -29.65 0.30 -1.38
N ASP A 428 -30.65 0.77 -2.13
CA ASP A 428 -30.61 2.09 -2.79
C ASP A 428 -30.45 3.22 -1.76
N ARG A 429 -31.25 3.21 -0.66
CA ARG A 429 -31.11 4.21 0.43
C ARG A 429 -29.73 4.21 1.08
N LEU A 430 -29.16 3.03 1.33
CA LEU A 430 -27.83 2.90 1.90
C LEU A 430 -26.75 3.39 0.92
N ALA A 431 -26.92 3.08 -0.37
CA ALA A 431 -26.02 3.61 -1.41
C ALA A 431 -26.02 5.15 -1.42
N ASP A 432 -27.22 5.76 -1.33
CA ASP A 432 -27.34 7.23 -1.28
C ASP A 432 -26.70 7.82 -0.02
N ALA A 433 -26.88 7.19 1.14
CA ALA A 433 -26.24 7.63 2.39
C ALA A 433 -24.71 7.54 2.33
N PHE A 434 -24.16 6.45 1.77
CA PHE A 434 -22.73 6.33 1.55
C PHE A 434 -22.22 7.29 0.46
N ALA A 435 -23.04 7.64 -0.54
CA ALA A 435 -22.69 8.67 -1.51
C ALA A 435 -22.51 10.04 -0.85
N VAL A 436 -23.40 10.42 0.07
CA VAL A 436 -23.24 11.65 0.86
C VAL A 436 -21.94 11.65 1.66
N ARG A 437 -21.59 10.53 2.31
CA ARG A 437 -20.30 10.40 3.04
C ARG A 437 -19.10 10.45 2.11
N ARG A 438 -19.20 9.82 0.93
CA ARG A 438 -18.17 9.88 -0.11
C ARG A 438 -17.95 11.32 -0.57
N ASP A 439 -19.03 12.05 -0.85
CA ASP A 439 -18.94 13.40 -1.38
C ASP A 439 -18.43 14.38 -0.32
N ALA A 440 -18.82 14.21 0.95
CA ALA A 440 -18.22 14.94 2.07
C ALA A 440 -16.73 14.65 2.25
N ALA A 441 -16.30 13.40 2.03
CA ALA A 441 -14.90 13.01 2.09
C ALA A 441 -14.10 13.49 0.85
N ALA A 442 -14.76 14.01 -0.18
CA ALA A 442 -14.15 14.61 -1.35
C ALA A 442 -13.88 16.11 -1.19
N GLU A 443 -14.46 16.77 -0.16
CA GLU A 443 -14.31 18.21 0.03
C GLU A 443 -12.83 18.60 0.20
N GLY A 444 -12.37 19.53 -0.65
CA GLY A 444 -10.98 19.98 -0.66
C GLY A 444 -9.98 18.98 -1.24
N LEU A 445 -10.45 17.84 -1.72
CA LEU A 445 -9.62 16.86 -2.38
C LEU A 445 -9.74 16.97 -3.91
N ASP A 446 -8.64 16.69 -4.57
CA ASP A 446 -8.60 16.62 -6.01
C ASP A 446 -9.29 15.34 -6.52
N PRO A 447 -10.09 15.42 -7.61
CA PRO A 447 -10.74 14.27 -8.22
C PRO A 447 -9.81 13.10 -8.57
N GLU A 448 -8.57 13.38 -8.97
CA GLU A 448 -7.59 12.33 -9.30
C GLU A 448 -7.01 11.63 -8.05
N ARG A 449 -7.14 12.25 -6.86
CA ARG A 449 -6.66 11.72 -5.57
C ARG A 449 -7.68 10.86 -4.83
N LEU A 450 -8.94 10.96 -5.17
CA LEU A 450 -10.03 10.36 -4.41
C LEU A 450 -9.81 8.89 -4.08
N TRP A 451 -9.33 8.09 -5.03
CA TRP A 451 -9.03 6.67 -4.79
C TRP A 451 -7.81 6.42 -3.89
N ALA A 452 -6.93 7.42 -3.73
CA ALA A 452 -5.82 7.33 -2.78
C ALA A 452 -6.29 7.52 -1.33
N GLU A 453 -7.32 8.35 -1.13
CA GLU A 453 -7.84 8.71 0.18
C GLU A 453 -8.70 7.59 0.77
N GLN A 454 -8.32 7.12 1.94
CA GLN A 454 -8.96 5.97 2.58
C GLN A 454 -10.44 6.23 2.93
N PRO A 455 -10.83 7.40 3.53
CA PRO A 455 -12.23 7.68 3.84
C PRO A 455 -13.10 7.69 2.59
N TRP A 456 -12.67 8.41 1.56
CA TRP A 456 -13.39 8.49 0.30
C TRP A 456 -13.51 7.12 -0.38
N ARG A 457 -12.40 6.40 -0.52
CA ARG A 457 -12.34 5.07 -1.14
C ARG A 457 -13.26 4.07 -0.44
N ARG A 458 -13.28 4.08 0.91
CA ARG A 458 -14.17 3.22 1.68
C ARG A 458 -15.63 3.51 1.36
N ALA A 459 -16.02 4.78 1.41
CA ALA A 459 -17.39 5.18 1.10
C ALA A 459 -17.77 4.87 -0.35
N ALA A 460 -16.88 5.11 -1.32
CA ALA A 460 -17.10 4.79 -2.72
C ALA A 460 -17.31 3.28 -2.96
N LEU A 461 -16.53 2.43 -2.30
CA LEU A 461 -16.70 0.98 -2.39
C LEU A 461 -17.95 0.48 -1.64
N ASP A 462 -18.39 1.15 -0.58
CA ASP A 462 -19.69 0.86 0.05
C ASP A 462 -20.86 1.29 -0.84
N VAL A 463 -20.77 2.42 -1.54
CA VAL A 463 -21.74 2.80 -2.59
C VAL A 463 -21.84 1.72 -3.67
N LEU A 464 -20.70 1.29 -4.21
CA LEU A 464 -20.65 0.24 -5.23
C LEU A 464 -21.27 -1.08 -4.71
N TYR A 465 -20.89 -1.50 -3.50
CA TYR A 465 -21.44 -2.70 -2.87
C TYR A 465 -22.97 -2.66 -2.80
N HIS A 466 -23.53 -1.57 -2.29
CA HIS A 466 -24.99 -1.45 -2.16
C HIS A 466 -25.70 -1.34 -3.52
N ARG A 467 -25.12 -0.65 -4.48
CA ARG A 467 -25.65 -0.60 -5.86
C ARG A 467 -25.60 -1.97 -6.54
N LEU A 468 -24.53 -2.73 -6.35
CA LEU A 468 -24.41 -4.10 -6.86
C LEU A 468 -25.46 -5.04 -6.22
N CYS A 469 -25.72 -4.90 -4.93
CA CYS A 469 -26.77 -5.67 -4.26
C CYS A 469 -28.19 -5.28 -4.72
N ALA A 470 -28.42 -3.99 -4.99
CA ALA A 470 -29.73 -3.50 -5.44
C ALA A 470 -30.01 -3.79 -6.92
N ARG A 471 -29.00 -3.60 -7.78
CA ARG A 471 -29.15 -3.57 -9.24
C ARG A 471 -27.91 -4.14 -9.91
N PRO A 472 -27.58 -5.42 -9.75
CA PRO A 472 -26.32 -6.00 -10.21
C PRO A 472 -26.01 -5.75 -11.69
N ARG A 473 -27.01 -5.84 -12.57
CA ARG A 473 -26.81 -5.66 -14.03
C ARG A 473 -26.41 -4.23 -14.41
N THR A 474 -26.98 -3.22 -13.76
CA THR A 474 -26.74 -1.81 -14.09
C THR A 474 -25.54 -1.24 -13.34
N ALA A 475 -25.20 -1.78 -12.15
CA ALA A 475 -24.08 -1.33 -11.34
C ALA A 475 -22.74 -2.01 -11.70
N LEU A 476 -22.79 -3.21 -12.31
CA LEU A 476 -21.56 -3.94 -12.66
C LEU A 476 -20.64 -3.15 -13.62
N PRO A 477 -21.11 -2.50 -14.68
CA PRO A 477 -20.23 -1.70 -15.54
C PRO A 477 -19.51 -0.57 -14.79
N GLU A 478 -20.22 0.14 -13.89
CA GLU A 478 -19.61 1.17 -13.03
C GLU A 478 -18.55 0.58 -12.10
N ALA A 479 -18.84 -0.57 -11.50
CA ALA A 479 -17.91 -1.26 -10.63
C ALA A 479 -16.65 -1.75 -11.37
N LEU A 480 -16.78 -2.23 -12.61
CA LEU A 480 -15.66 -2.67 -13.44
C LEU A 480 -14.81 -1.48 -13.92
N ARG A 481 -15.45 -0.33 -14.23
CA ARG A 481 -14.74 0.92 -14.55
C ARG A 481 -13.88 1.38 -13.38
N ALA A 482 -14.43 1.44 -12.16
CA ALA A 482 -13.65 1.77 -10.96
C ALA A 482 -12.44 0.83 -10.76
N GLY A 483 -12.56 -0.42 -11.16
CA GLY A 483 -11.49 -1.40 -11.14
C GLY A 483 -10.32 -1.08 -12.05
N ILE A 484 -10.56 -0.44 -13.20
CA ILE A 484 -9.49 -0.02 -14.13
C ILE A 484 -8.56 0.98 -13.42
N GLU A 485 -9.13 1.98 -12.76
CA GLU A 485 -8.36 2.98 -12.02
C GLU A 485 -7.62 2.35 -10.83
N LEU A 486 -8.31 1.51 -10.07
CA LEU A 486 -7.72 0.83 -8.91
C LEU A 486 -6.60 -0.16 -9.28
N CYS A 487 -6.69 -0.82 -10.44
CA CYS A 487 -5.62 -1.63 -10.98
C CYS A 487 -4.38 -0.78 -11.35
N GLY A 488 -4.56 0.46 -11.73
CA GLY A 488 -3.47 1.41 -11.99
C GLY A 488 -2.73 1.88 -10.73
N GLN A 489 -3.31 1.65 -9.54
CA GLN A 489 -2.74 2.10 -8.25
C GLN A 489 -1.96 0.97 -7.53
N ALA A 490 -2.31 0.65 -6.30
CA ALA A 490 -1.67 -0.40 -5.52
C ALA A 490 -2.45 -1.73 -5.61
N PRO A 491 -1.77 -2.90 -5.70
CA PRO A 491 -2.44 -4.21 -5.73
C PRO A 491 -3.42 -4.45 -4.58
N SER A 492 -3.12 -3.94 -3.39
CA SER A 492 -4.01 -4.01 -2.21
C SER A 492 -5.36 -3.32 -2.45
N ARG A 493 -5.37 -2.19 -3.15
CA ARG A 493 -6.60 -1.45 -3.48
C ARG A 493 -7.45 -2.19 -4.51
N ALA A 494 -6.80 -2.70 -5.55
CA ALA A 494 -7.47 -3.54 -6.56
C ALA A 494 -8.07 -4.80 -5.92
N ARG A 495 -7.37 -5.41 -4.97
CA ARG A 495 -7.86 -6.59 -4.24
C ARG A 495 -9.06 -6.26 -3.35
N TYR A 496 -9.04 -5.12 -2.65
CA TYR A 496 -10.18 -4.70 -1.83
C TYR A 496 -11.43 -4.46 -2.69
N TRP A 497 -11.27 -3.86 -3.87
CA TRP A 497 -12.34 -3.72 -4.86
C TRP A 497 -12.86 -5.08 -5.36
N ALA A 498 -11.98 -5.99 -5.77
CA ALA A 498 -12.37 -7.32 -6.23
C ALA A 498 -13.12 -8.11 -5.13
N ARG A 499 -12.70 -7.95 -3.87
CA ARG A 499 -13.40 -8.51 -2.72
C ARG A 499 -14.80 -7.90 -2.55
N THR A 500 -14.97 -6.61 -2.79
CA THR A 500 -16.30 -5.95 -2.73
C THR A 500 -17.25 -6.54 -3.76
N LEU A 501 -16.78 -6.86 -4.98
CA LEU A 501 -17.61 -7.57 -5.97
C LEU A 501 -17.97 -8.99 -5.51
N ALA A 502 -17.01 -9.73 -4.96
CA ALA A 502 -17.25 -11.08 -4.45
C ALA A 502 -18.29 -11.08 -3.32
N GLU A 503 -18.12 -10.21 -2.32
CA GLU A 503 -19.04 -10.05 -1.19
C GLU A 503 -20.45 -9.65 -1.67
N ALA A 504 -20.55 -8.69 -2.60
CA ALA A 504 -21.84 -8.33 -3.18
C ALA A 504 -22.49 -9.49 -3.94
N GLY A 505 -21.67 -10.31 -4.61
CA GLY A 505 -22.14 -11.52 -5.31
C GLY A 505 -22.68 -12.59 -4.38
N GLU A 506 -22.03 -12.80 -3.24
CA GLU A 506 -22.52 -13.73 -2.21
C GLU A 506 -23.80 -13.21 -1.55
N ASP A 507 -23.80 -11.95 -1.10
CA ASP A 507 -24.91 -11.37 -0.35
C ASP A 507 -26.17 -11.18 -1.22
N ALA A 508 -26.01 -10.78 -2.50
CA ALA A 508 -27.11 -10.67 -3.46
C ALA A 508 -27.48 -12.01 -4.14
N ASP A 509 -26.75 -13.10 -3.85
CA ASP A 509 -26.90 -14.40 -4.52
C ASP A 509 -26.80 -14.29 -6.06
N ASN A 510 -25.83 -13.56 -6.53
CA ASN A 510 -25.65 -13.30 -7.94
C ASN A 510 -24.39 -14.00 -8.47
N ALA A 511 -24.59 -15.04 -9.31
CA ALA A 511 -23.48 -15.84 -9.82
C ALA A 511 -22.48 -15.02 -10.65
N VAL A 512 -22.97 -14.05 -11.46
CA VAL A 512 -22.09 -13.23 -12.31
C VAL A 512 -21.14 -12.38 -11.46
N LEU A 513 -21.63 -11.79 -10.38
CA LEU A 513 -20.78 -11.00 -9.46
C LEU A 513 -19.78 -11.91 -8.71
N ARG A 514 -20.23 -13.08 -8.26
CA ARG A 514 -19.36 -14.08 -7.60
C ARG A 514 -18.22 -14.51 -8.53
N ASP A 515 -18.53 -14.82 -9.77
CA ASP A 515 -17.55 -15.25 -10.76
C ASP A 515 -16.53 -14.13 -11.05
N TRP A 516 -17.01 -12.90 -11.26
CA TRP A 516 -16.13 -11.74 -11.42
C TRP A 516 -15.22 -11.53 -10.21
N GLY A 517 -15.79 -11.52 -8.99
CA GLY A 517 -15.02 -11.32 -7.77
C GLY A 517 -13.95 -12.40 -7.57
N ARG A 518 -14.32 -13.69 -7.77
CA ARG A 518 -13.38 -14.82 -7.65
C ARG A 518 -12.23 -14.72 -8.66
N ASP A 519 -12.57 -14.50 -9.94
CA ASP A 519 -11.58 -14.53 -11.01
C ASP A 519 -10.63 -13.32 -10.92
N LEU A 520 -11.15 -12.15 -10.53
CA LEU A 520 -10.33 -10.97 -10.26
C LEU A 520 -9.42 -11.16 -9.06
N LEU A 521 -9.91 -11.76 -7.97
CA LEU A 521 -9.09 -12.07 -6.79
C LEU A 521 -7.98 -13.07 -7.12
N ALA A 522 -8.26 -14.05 -7.99
CA ALA A 522 -7.25 -14.99 -8.46
C ALA A 522 -6.21 -14.33 -9.39
N ALA A 523 -6.63 -13.35 -10.18
CA ALA A 523 -5.76 -12.62 -11.10
C ALA A 523 -4.86 -11.58 -10.41
N ILE A 524 -5.28 -11.05 -9.25
CA ILE A 524 -4.51 -10.09 -8.46
C ILE A 524 -3.65 -10.89 -7.47
N THR A 525 -2.48 -11.35 -7.93
CA THR A 525 -1.54 -12.13 -7.10
C THR A 525 -0.74 -11.22 -6.17
N ASP A 526 -0.32 -11.79 -5.02
CA ASP A 526 0.47 -11.05 -4.01
C ASP A 526 1.92 -10.81 -4.43
N HIS A 527 2.39 -11.54 -5.43
CA HIS A 527 3.81 -11.63 -5.81
C HIS A 527 4.13 -10.94 -7.15
N GLY A 528 3.12 -10.44 -7.87
CA GLY A 528 3.31 -9.66 -9.08
C GLY A 528 3.42 -8.16 -8.76
N PRO A 529 4.25 -7.41 -9.48
CA PRO A 529 4.38 -5.96 -9.24
C PRO A 529 3.06 -5.20 -9.46
N ARG A 530 2.10 -5.75 -10.25
CA ARG A 530 0.80 -5.10 -10.54
C ARG A 530 -0.24 -6.06 -11.11
N PRO A 531 -1.55 -5.68 -11.08
CA PRO A 531 -2.66 -6.52 -11.51
C PRO A 531 -2.87 -6.57 -13.03
N THR A 532 -1.81 -6.74 -13.82
CA THR A 532 -1.87 -6.85 -15.30
C THR A 532 -2.83 -7.95 -15.77
N ALA A 533 -2.88 -9.08 -15.04
CA ALA A 533 -3.79 -10.17 -15.34
C ALA A 533 -5.27 -9.78 -15.11
N ALA A 534 -5.55 -9.00 -14.06
CA ALA A 534 -6.91 -8.48 -13.81
C ALA A 534 -7.37 -7.53 -14.91
N LEU A 535 -6.49 -6.64 -15.39
CA LEU A 535 -6.75 -5.80 -16.57
C LEU A 535 -6.98 -6.65 -17.83
N GLY A 536 -6.26 -7.77 -17.98
CA GLY A 536 -6.50 -8.75 -19.05
C GLY A 536 -7.91 -9.32 -19.00
N LEU A 537 -8.40 -9.70 -17.81
CA LEU A 537 -9.79 -10.18 -17.62
C LEU A 537 -10.82 -9.09 -17.95
N LEU A 538 -10.61 -7.85 -17.49
CA LEU A 538 -11.51 -6.73 -17.80
C LEU A 538 -11.59 -6.50 -19.32
N LEU A 539 -10.46 -6.51 -20.01
CA LEU A 539 -10.39 -6.28 -21.46
C LEU A 539 -11.02 -7.40 -22.31
N THR A 540 -11.06 -8.64 -21.79
CA THR A 540 -11.56 -9.81 -22.52
C THR A 540 -13.01 -10.14 -22.23
N ARG A 541 -13.49 -9.90 -20.98
CA ARG A 541 -14.80 -10.36 -20.52
C ARG A 541 -15.80 -9.23 -20.26
N ALA A 542 -15.32 -7.99 -20.00
CA ALA A 542 -16.21 -6.88 -19.71
C ALA A 542 -16.69 -6.20 -20.99
N GLU A 543 -17.96 -5.86 -21.03
CA GLU A 543 -18.53 -4.93 -22.02
C GLU A 543 -18.15 -3.50 -21.63
N LEU A 544 -16.90 -3.15 -21.88
CA LEU A 544 -16.39 -1.80 -21.63
C LEU A 544 -16.75 -0.86 -22.76
N ALA A 545 -17.15 0.37 -22.43
CA ALA A 545 -17.19 1.45 -23.39
C ALA A 545 -15.79 1.68 -24.01
N ASP A 546 -15.74 2.23 -25.20
CA ASP A 546 -14.47 2.41 -25.92
C ASP A 546 -13.47 3.26 -25.12
N THR A 547 -13.92 4.31 -24.44
CA THR A 547 -13.09 5.13 -23.54
C THR A 547 -12.52 4.32 -22.36
N ASP A 548 -13.34 3.48 -21.73
CA ASP A 548 -12.93 2.65 -20.61
C ASP A 548 -11.97 1.53 -21.06
N ARG A 549 -12.22 0.96 -22.24
CA ARG A 549 -11.35 -0.03 -22.86
C ARG A 549 -9.99 0.57 -23.20
N ALA A 550 -9.98 1.78 -23.77
CA ALA A 550 -8.73 2.50 -24.05
C ALA A 550 -7.97 2.81 -22.77
N ALA A 551 -8.65 3.29 -21.71
CA ALA A 551 -8.04 3.53 -20.40
C ALA A 551 -7.40 2.26 -19.81
N ALA A 552 -8.09 1.11 -19.86
CA ALA A 552 -7.57 -0.17 -19.38
C ALA A 552 -6.32 -0.61 -20.14
N LEU A 553 -6.31 -0.42 -21.46
CA LEU A 553 -5.15 -0.70 -22.31
C LEU A 553 -3.97 0.21 -21.97
N VAL A 554 -4.21 1.51 -21.77
CA VAL A 554 -3.18 2.48 -21.35
C VAL A 554 -2.57 2.08 -20.00
N VAL A 555 -3.37 1.75 -18.99
CA VAL A 555 -2.87 1.32 -17.68
C VAL A 555 -2.02 0.06 -17.83
N ARG A 556 -2.47 -0.92 -18.62
CA ARG A 556 -1.72 -2.17 -18.85
C ARG A 556 -0.42 -1.93 -19.63
N ALA A 557 -0.45 -1.03 -20.61
CA ALA A 557 0.72 -0.67 -21.39
C ALA A 557 1.83 -0.07 -20.50
N TRP A 558 1.46 0.81 -19.59
CA TRP A 558 2.40 1.38 -18.62
C TRP A 558 3.01 0.32 -17.68
N ASP A 559 2.23 -0.69 -17.27
CA ASP A 559 2.75 -1.79 -16.46
C ASP A 559 3.77 -2.64 -17.24
N ARG A 560 3.44 -2.93 -18.49
CA ARG A 560 4.33 -3.66 -19.41
C ARG A 560 5.62 -2.88 -19.71
N PHE A 561 5.49 -1.58 -19.94
CA PHE A 561 6.67 -0.72 -20.15
C PHE A 561 7.63 -0.77 -18.97
N ARG A 562 7.11 -0.71 -17.75
CA ARG A 562 7.92 -0.83 -16.53
C ARG A 562 8.53 -2.22 -16.31
N ALA A 563 7.87 -3.25 -16.83
CA ALA A 563 8.40 -4.61 -16.85
C ALA A 563 9.47 -4.83 -17.94
N GLY A 564 9.75 -3.82 -18.79
CA GLY A 564 10.65 -3.93 -19.92
C GLY A 564 10.04 -4.60 -21.17
N GLU A 565 8.72 -4.88 -21.15
CA GLU A 565 7.99 -5.51 -22.26
C GLU A 565 7.58 -4.45 -23.31
N LEU A 566 8.57 -3.83 -23.97
CA LEU A 566 8.36 -2.66 -24.81
C LEU A 566 7.41 -2.90 -25.98
N ASP A 567 7.54 -4.02 -26.69
CA ASP A 567 6.68 -4.35 -27.83
C ASP A 567 5.23 -4.59 -27.40
N ALA A 568 5.03 -5.27 -26.28
CA ALA A 568 3.71 -5.51 -25.72
C ALA A 568 3.04 -4.19 -25.26
N ALA A 569 3.83 -3.28 -24.69
CA ALA A 569 3.39 -1.94 -24.30
C ALA A 569 3.00 -1.09 -25.50
N LEU A 570 3.80 -1.07 -26.57
CA LEU A 570 3.46 -0.42 -27.85
C LEU A 570 2.18 -0.97 -28.46
N SER A 571 2.03 -2.30 -28.46
CA SER A 571 0.81 -2.96 -28.95
C SER A 571 -0.43 -2.52 -28.20
N ASP A 572 -0.36 -2.44 -26.85
CA ASP A 572 -1.50 -2.00 -26.05
C ASP A 572 -1.85 -0.52 -26.30
N HIS A 573 -0.88 0.37 -26.40
CA HIS A 573 -1.14 1.77 -26.76
C HIS A 573 -1.72 1.90 -28.17
N ALA A 574 -1.22 1.14 -29.15
CA ALA A 574 -1.77 1.13 -30.50
C ALA A 574 -3.23 0.66 -30.52
N ARG A 575 -3.55 -0.38 -29.73
CA ARG A 575 -4.94 -0.85 -29.56
C ARG A 575 -5.80 0.18 -28.85
N ALA A 576 -5.27 0.88 -27.86
CA ALA A 576 -5.98 1.96 -27.17
C ALA A 576 -6.36 3.08 -28.14
N ILE A 577 -5.43 3.50 -29.00
CA ILE A 577 -5.68 4.50 -30.06
C ILE A 577 -6.68 4.00 -31.11
N ALA A 578 -6.63 2.72 -31.47
CA ALA A 578 -7.58 2.14 -32.42
C ALA A 578 -9.02 2.12 -31.87
N VAL A 579 -9.17 1.91 -30.56
CA VAL A 579 -10.47 1.89 -29.87
C VAL A 579 -10.96 3.31 -29.59
N ASP A 580 -10.10 4.18 -29.08
CA ASP A 580 -10.40 5.61 -28.86
C ASP A 580 -9.31 6.50 -29.45
N PRO A 581 -9.48 6.95 -30.70
CA PRO A 581 -8.53 7.84 -31.38
C PRO A 581 -8.38 9.22 -30.71
N ARG A 582 -9.26 9.57 -29.78
CA ARG A 582 -9.21 10.81 -29.00
C ARG A 582 -8.60 10.64 -27.60
N SER A 583 -8.02 9.49 -27.30
CA SER A 583 -7.29 9.28 -26.06
C SER A 583 -5.91 9.95 -26.14
N GLU A 584 -5.79 11.16 -25.58
CA GLU A 584 -4.52 11.90 -25.49
C GLU A 584 -3.46 11.09 -24.72
N ARG A 585 -3.89 10.37 -23.67
CA ARG A 585 -3.02 9.51 -22.85
C ARG A 585 -2.45 8.32 -23.64
N ALA A 586 -3.22 7.77 -24.58
CA ALA A 586 -2.75 6.65 -25.40
C ALA A 586 -1.69 7.09 -26.41
N HIS A 587 -1.91 8.22 -27.09
CA HIS A 587 -0.93 8.81 -28.00
C HIS A 587 0.35 9.18 -27.29
N GLN A 588 0.25 9.85 -26.16
CA GLN A 588 1.36 10.28 -25.36
C GLN A 588 2.18 9.09 -24.82
N GLY A 589 1.51 8.09 -24.23
CA GLY A 589 2.20 6.91 -23.70
C GLY A 589 2.96 6.17 -24.81
N ARG A 590 2.39 6.05 -26.00
CA ARG A 590 3.07 5.45 -27.14
C ARG A 590 4.28 6.28 -27.59
N ALA A 591 4.17 7.60 -27.58
CA ALA A 591 5.27 8.50 -27.94
C ALA A 591 6.47 8.35 -27.00
N VAL A 592 6.24 8.20 -25.69
CA VAL A 592 7.32 7.98 -24.72
C VAL A 592 8.08 6.68 -25.00
N ILE A 593 7.37 5.61 -25.31
CA ILE A 593 8.01 4.33 -25.65
C ILE A 593 8.75 4.43 -26.97
N LEU A 594 8.14 5.02 -28.00
CA LEU A 594 8.78 5.23 -29.30
C LEU A 594 10.07 6.05 -29.16
N ARG A 595 10.05 7.11 -28.36
CA ARG A 595 11.24 7.91 -28.08
C ARG A 595 12.31 7.09 -27.38
N SER A 596 11.96 6.21 -26.43
CA SER A 596 12.93 5.33 -25.77
C SER A 596 13.60 4.33 -26.72
N LEU A 597 12.91 3.99 -27.82
CA LEU A 597 13.40 3.13 -28.89
C LEU A 597 14.12 3.90 -30.01
N GLY A 598 14.31 5.22 -29.87
CA GLY A 598 14.93 6.06 -30.88
C GLY A 598 14.03 6.36 -32.11
N ARG A 599 12.75 5.97 -32.08
CA ARG A 599 11.76 6.19 -33.14
C ARG A 599 11.13 7.59 -33.03
N TYR A 600 11.96 8.61 -33.15
CA TYR A 600 11.63 9.99 -32.77
C TYR A 600 10.51 10.61 -33.62
N GLU A 601 10.52 10.41 -34.95
CA GLU A 601 9.53 10.99 -35.85
C GLU A 601 8.12 10.45 -35.58
N GLU A 602 8.03 9.16 -35.27
CA GLU A 602 6.77 8.54 -34.89
C GLU A 602 6.29 9.04 -33.50
N ALA A 603 7.21 9.26 -32.56
CA ALA A 603 6.90 9.86 -31.28
C ALA A 603 6.35 11.28 -31.44
N LEU A 604 6.97 12.10 -32.31
CA LEU A 604 6.50 13.46 -32.59
C LEU A 604 5.10 13.46 -33.23
N ALA A 605 4.82 12.52 -34.16
CA ALA A 605 3.50 12.40 -34.77
C ALA A 605 2.40 12.10 -33.74
N ASP A 606 2.70 11.25 -32.72
CA ASP A 606 1.77 10.96 -31.62
C ASP A 606 1.60 12.16 -30.68
N LEU A 607 2.67 12.87 -30.36
CA LEU A 607 2.60 14.08 -29.54
C LEU A 607 1.82 15.19 -30.22
N ASP A 608 1.95 15.36 -31.54
CA ASP A 608 1.12 16.27 -32.34
C ASP A 608 -0.37 15.91 -32.23
N ARG A 609 -0.70 14.62 -32.22
CA ARG A 609 -2.08 14.18 -32.02
C ARG A 609 -2.57 14.48 -30.62
N ALA A 610 -1.76 14.17 -29.60
CA ALA A 610 -2.09 14.45 -28.21
C ALA A 610 -2.34 15.95 -27.97
N GLU A 611 -1.50 16.84 -28.50
CA GLU A 611 -1.69 18.28 -28.43
C GLU A 611 -2.93 18.80 -29.18
N LYS A 612 -3.28 18.22 -30.33
CA LYS A 612 -4.52 18.56 -31.03
C LYS A 612 -5.76 18.19 -30.21
N ILE A 613 -5.70 17.10 -29.43
CA ILE A 613 -6.80 16.66 -28.57
C ILE A 613 -6.87 17.55 -27.34
N ALA A 614 -5.75 17.82 -26.69
CA ALA A 614 -5.63 18.58 -25.46
C ALA A 614 -4.55 19.69 -25.57
N PRO A 615 -4.86 20.86 -26.16
CA PRO A 615 -3.86 21.90 -26.47
C PRO A 615 -3.20 22.54 -25.26
N ALA A 616 -3.85 22.52 -24.12
CA ALA A 616 -3.33 23.08 -22.85
C ALA A 616 -2.58 22.05 -22.00
N TRP A 617 -2.41 20.84 -22.50
CA TRP A 617 -1.76 19.78 -21.72
C TRP A 617 -0.24 19.91 -21.78
N ALA A 618 0.32 20.60 -20.80
CA ALA A 618 1.74 20.94 -20.68
C ALA A 618 2.66 19.72 -20.83
N TRP A 619 2.20 18.56 -20.34
CA TRP A 619 2.97 17.32 -20.35
C TRP A 619 3.28 16.81 -21.77
N ALA A 620 2.32 16.85 -22.71
CA ALA A 620 2.57 16.46 -24.10
C ALA A 620 3.56 17.41 -24.81
N VAL A 621 3.46 18.72 -24.51
CA VAL A 621 4.39 19.73 -25.00
C VAL A 621 5.81 19.50 -24.45
N ARG A 622 5.92 19.18 -23.17
CA ARG A 622 7.19 18.82 -22.54
C ARG A 622 7.85 17.60 -23.20
N GLU A 623 7.09 16.53 -23.42
CA GLU A 623 7.62 15.32 -24.07
C GLU A 623 8.08 15.58 -25.50
N ARG A 624 7.42 16.50 -26.20
CA ARG A 624 7.88 16.95 -27.52
C ARG A 624 9.20 17.70 -27.44
N GLY A 625 9.35 18.60 -26.50
CA GLY A 625 10.61 19.29 -26.25
C GLY A 625 11.75 18.33 -25.94
N GLU A 626 11.49 17.33 -25.10
CA GLU A 626 12.46 16.28 -24.78
C GLU A 626 12.78 15.39 -26.00
N THR A 627 11.82 15.14 -26.88
CA THR A 627 12.05 14.39 -28.11
C THR A 627 12.95 15.18 -29.08
N TYR A 628 12.70 16.49 -29.27
CA TYR A 628 13.57 17.34 -30.08
C TYR A 628 14.98 17.41 -29.48
N ARG A 629 15.12 17.50 -28.18
CA ARG A 629 16.41 17.47 -27.51
C ARG A 629 17.18 16.17 -27.80
N ARG A 630 16.51 15.03 -27.76
CA ARG A 630 17.11 13.71 -28.07
C ARG A 630 17.52 13.59 -29.52
N MET A 631 16.81 14.28 -30.42
CA MET A 631 17.17 14.35 -31.83
C MET A 631 18.31 15.33 -32.14
N GLY A 632 18.77 16.11 -31.17
CA GLY A 632 19.74 17.18 -31.38
C GLY A 632 19.14 18.43 -32.08
N ARG A 633 17.80 18.54 -32.17
CA ARG A 633 17.08 19.69 -32.74
C ARG A 633 16.93 20.77 -31.67
N VAL A 634 18.04 21.47 -31.41
CA VAL A 634 18.20 22.30 -30.22
C VAL A 634 17.30 23.55 -30.21
N GLU A 635 17.10 24.22 -31.34
CA GLU A 635 16.26 25.42 -31.44
C GLU A 635 14.77 25.09 -31.22
N GLU A 636 14.29 24.00 -31.84
CA GLU A 636 12.94 23.54 -31.63
C GLU A 636 12.72 23.04 -30.21
N ALA A 637 13.71 22.36 -29.64
CA ALA A 637 13.64 21.94 -28.23
C ALA A 637 13.47 23.14 -27.29
N LEU A 638 14.26 24.22 -27.47
CA LEU A 638 14.15 25.45 -26.68
C LEU A 638 12.76 26.06 -26.78
N THR A 639 12.28 26.26 -28.03
CA THR A 639 10.97 26.87 -28.29
C THR A 639 9.84 26.10 -27.60
N VAL A 640 9.89 24.77 -27.70
CA VAL A 640 8.83 23.90 -27.17
C VAL A 640 8.94 23.78 -25.64
N LEU A 641 10.15 23.75 -25.06
CA LEU A 641 10.35 23.72 -23.61
C LEU A 641 9.96 25.05 -22.96
N ASP A 642 10.18 26.21 -23.63
CA ASP A 642 9.67 27.50 -23.18
C ASP A 642 8.13 27.51 -23.10
N ARG A 643 7.47 26.95 -24.10
CA ARG A 643 6.02 26.81 -24.13
C ARG A 643 5.53 25.84 -23.04
N ALA A 644 6.23 24.71 -22.83
CA ALA A 644 5.89 23.76 -21.77
C ALA A 644 5.96 24.42 -20.39
N HIS A 645 7.02 25.17 -20.09
CA HIS A 645 7.15 25.92 -18.85
C HIS A 645 6.11 27.04 -18.70
N ALA A 646 5.72 27.69 -19.81
CA ALA A 646 4.67 28.72 -19.76
C ALA A 646 3.28 28.11 -19.48
N LEU A 647 3.01 26.89 -19.93
CA LEU A 647 1.77 26.15 -19.67
C LEU A 647 1.71 25.63 -18.23
N ASP A 648 2.85 25.18 -17.69
CA ASP A 648 2.98 24.77 -16.30
C ASP A 648 4.28 25.32 -15.68
N PRO A 649 4.22 26.48 -15.03
CA PRO A 649 5.38 27.08 -14.37
C PRO A 649 5.88 26.30 -13.15
N SER A 650 5.09 25.36 -12.63
CA SER A 650 5.47 24.54 -11.47
C SER A 650 6.24 23.28 -11.84
N ASP A 651 6.22 22.86 -13.12
CA ASP A 651 6.99 21.72 -13.61
C ASP A 651 8.48 22.08 -13.74
N ALA A 652 9.33 21.40 -12.95
CA ALA A 652 10.80 21.57 -12.97
C ALA A 652 11.45 20.95 -14.22
N VAL A 653 10.81 19.96 -14.86
CA VAL A 653 11.42 19.14 -15.93
C VAL A 653 11.69 19.96 -17.21
N PRO A 654 10.79 20.84 -17.69
CA PRO A 654 11.07 21.69 -18.86
C PRO A 654 12.29 22.58 -18.64
N LEU A 655 12.44 23.15 -17.43
CA LEU A 655 13.59 23.97 -17.08
C LEU A 655 14.89 23.15 -17.09
N GLY A 656 14.90 21.96 -16.47
CA GLY A 656 16.05 21.07 -16.49
C GLY A 656 16.44 20.66 -17.91
N SER A 657 15.48 20.27 -18.74
CA SER A 657 15.73 19.91 -20.13
C SER A 657 16.22 21.11 -20.96
N ARG A 658 15.68 22.32 -20.75
CA ARG A 658 16.10 23.55 -21.40
C ARG A 658 17.54 23.94 -20.97
N GLY A 659 17.84 23.84 -19.66
CA GLY A 659 19.18 24.06 -19.14
C GLY A 659 20.22 23.14 -19.79
N LEU A 660 19.90 21.87 -20.01
CA LEU A 660 20.78 20.95 -20.72
C LEU A 660 20.99 21.37 -22.20
N VAL A 661 19.95 21.79 -22.89
CA VAL A 661 20.06 22.29 -24.26
C VAL A 661 20.92 23.56 -24.30
N ARG A 662 20.74 24.50 -23.39
CA ARG A 662 21.55 25.73 -23.30
C ARG A 662 23.02 25.43 -23.00
N HIS A 663 23.30 24.43 -22.14
CA HIS A 663 24.66 23.97 -21.90
C HIS A 663 25.34 23.44 -23.17
N VAL A 664 24.66 22.63 -23.97
CA VAL A 664 25.19 22.11 -25.26
C VAL A 664 25.49 23.24 -26.23
N LEU A 665 24.71 24.33 -26.19
CA LEU A 665 24.93 25.54 -26.98
C LEU A 665 26.04 26.46 -26.42
N GLY A 666 26.68 26.08 -25.32
CA GLY A 666 27.70 26.91 -24.66
C GLY A 666 27.14 28.11 -23.85
N ARG A 667 25.81 28.17 -23.67
CA ARG A 667 25.12 29.24 -22.91
C ARG A 667 25.04 28.85 -21.43
N HIS A 668 26.25 28.78 -20.79
CA HIS A 668 26.41 28.12 -19.47
C HIS A 668 25.73 28.91 -18.34
N GLU A 669 25.74 30.24 -18.34
CA GLU A 669 25.10 31.05 -17.33
C GLU A 669 23.57 30.89 -17.36
N GLU A 670 22.97 30.88 -18.57
CA GLU A 670 21.54 30.66 -18.73
C GLU A 670 21.14 29.23 -18.37
N ALA A 671 22.01 28.25 -18.65
CA ALA A 671 21.82 26.87 -18.24
C ALA A 671 21.84 26.73 -16.70
N LEU A 672 22.75 27.47 -16.03
CA LEU A 672 22.84 27.50 -14.56
C LEU A 672 21.55 28.05 -13.95
N ASP A 673 21.02 29.20 -14.46
CA ASP A 673 19.75 29.79 -14.03
C ASP A 673 18.59 28.79 -14.16
N ASP A 674 18.50 28.09 -15.29
CA ASP A 674 17.46 27.10 -15.50
C ASP A 674 17.54 25.94 -14.50
N PHE A 675 18.74 25.41 -14.22
CA PHE A 675 18.91 24.36 -13.23
C PHE A 675 18.68 24.85 -11.82
N ASP A 676 19.07 26.09 -11.50
CA ASP A 676 18.79 26.68 -10.17
C ASP A 676 17.28 26.80 -9.93
N ARG A 677 16.53 27.26 -10.94
CA ARG A 677 15.07 27.33 -10.88
C ARG A 677 14.43 25.95 -10.84
N ALA A 678 14.91 25.00 -11.63
CA ALA A 678 14.42 23.62 -11.61
C ALA A 678 14.60 22.97 -10.24
N ILE A 679 15.78 23.18 -9.61
CA ILE A 679 16.09 22.64 -8.28
C ILE A 679 15.32 23.40 -7.19
N ALA A 680 15.04 24.71 -7.36
CA ALA A 680 14.18 25.46 -6.46
C ALA A 680 12.73 24.92 -6.46
N LEU A 681 12.21 24.57 -7.64
CA LEU A 681 10.89 23.93 -7.78
C LEU A 681 10.89 22.48 -7.27
N TRP A 682 11.96 21.75 -7.57
CA TRP A 682 12.11 20.36 -7.16
C TRP A 682 13.50 20.12 -6.53
N PRO A 683 13.65 20.32 -5.20
CA PRO A 683 14.94 20.20 -4.51
C PRO A 683 15.57 18.80 -4.54
N GLU A 684 14.77 17.77 -4.84
CA GLU A 684 15.23 16.38 -4.94
C GLU A 684 15.51 15.94 -6.38
N TYR A 685 15.55 16.86 -7.32
CA TYR A 685 15.80 16.57 -8.72
C TYR A 685 17.27 16.19 -8.96
N ALA A 686 17.66 14.98 -8.53
CA ALA A 686 19.04 14.47 -8.61
C ALA A 686 19.62 14.58 -10.03
N TRP A 687 18.80 14.35 -11.06
CA TRP A 687 19.22 14.51 -12.44
C TRP A 687 19.65 15.96 -12.75
N ALA A 688 18.90 16.94 -12.31
CA ALA A 688 19.22 18.35 -12.51
C ALA A 688 20.50 18.75 -11.76
N LEU A 689 20.71 18.23 -10.54
CA LEU A 689 21.93 18.43 -9.76
C LEU A 689 23.18 17.93 -10.51
N VAL A 690 23.10 16.69 -11.05
CA VAL A 690 24.21 16.13 -11.85
C VAL A 690 24.49 16.99 -13.09
N ARG A 691 23.46 17.50 -13.76
CA ARG A 691 23.63 18.38 -14.94
C ARG A 691 24.11 19.76 -14.55
N ARG A 692 23.67 20.32 -13.42
CA ARG A 692 24.20 21.59 -12.89
C ARG A 692 25.69 21.46 -12.52
N ALA A 693 26.08 20.35 -11.94
CA ALA A 693 27.50 20.06 -11.66
C ALA A 693 28.35 20.11 -12.93
N ARG A 694 27.88 19.54 -14.05
CA ARG A 694 28.55 19.64 -15.34
C ARG A 694 28.68 21.08 -15.81
N VAL A 695 27.61 21.89 -15.68
CA VAL A 695 27.64 23.32 -16.04
C VAL A 695 28.62 24.09 -15.15
N ARG A 696 28.62 23.85 -13.84
CA ARG A 696 29.54 24.46 -12.88
C ARG A 696 31.02 24.09 -13.17
N THR A 697 31.26 22.85 -13.57
CA THR A 697 32.62 22.42 -14.02
C THR A 697 33.05 23.23 -15.24
N ALA A 698 32.17 23.42 -16.22
CA ALA A 698 32.48 24.23 -17.41
C ALA A 698 32.72 25.71 -17.08
N LEU A 699 32.04 26.24 -16.03
CA LEU A 699 32.22 27.61 -15.54
C LEU A 699 33.40 27.76 -14.57
N GLY A 700 34.14 26.67 -14.27
CA GLY A 700 35.31 26.70 -13.35
C GLY A 700 34.94 26.77 -11.87
N ASP A 701 33.76 26.29 -11.48
CA ASP A 701 33.33 26.10 -10.08
C ASP A 701 33.32 24.61 -9.68
N PRO A 702 34.51 24.01 -9.42
CA PRO A 702 34.58 22.60 -9.04
C PRO A 702 34.01 22.33 -7.63
N VAL A 703 34.04 23.33 -6.75
CA VAL A 703 33.54 23.19 -5.38
C VAL A 703 32.02 23.06 -5.41
N GLY A 704 31.32 23.95 -6.12
CA GLY A 704 29.89 23.85 -6.32
C GLY A 704 29.47 22.60 -7.09
N ALA A 705 30.29 22.19 -8.09
CA ALA A 705 30.03 20.96 -8.85
C ALA A 705 30.11 19.71 -7.95
N LEU A 706 31.14 19.57 -7.13
CA LEU A 706 31.26 18.45 -6.20
C LEU A 706 30.13 18.43 -5.17
N ALA A 707 29.74 19.60 -4.65
CA ALA A 707 28.61 19.70 -3.73
C ALA A 707 27.28 19.24 -4.35
N ASP A 708 27.03 19.56 -5.63
CA ASP A 708 25.86 19.08 -6.37
C ASP A 708 25.89 17.56 -6.58
N LEU A 709 27.08 17.00 -6.88
CA LEU A 709 27.27 15.56 -7.05
C LEU A 709 27.14 14.79 -5.73
N ASP A 710 27.62 15.37 -4.63
CA ASP A 710 27.41 14.81 -3.29
C ASP A 710 25.90 14.77 -2.98
N ARG A 711 25.20 15.86 -3.30
CA ARG A 711 23.76 15.91 -3.13
C ARG A 711 23.02 14.93 -4.04
N ALA A 712 23.44 14.79 -5.28
CA ALA A 712 22.87 13.83 -6.23
C ALA A 712 23.08 12.38 -5.76
N GLU A 713 24.27 12.06 -5.22
CA GLU A 713 24.57 10.75 -4.64
C GLU A 713 23.74 10.48 -3.39
N GLU A 714 23.53 11.47 -2.51
CA GLU A 714 22.62 11.36 -1.38
C GLU A 714 21.18 11.03 -1.80
N LEU A 715 20.71 11.66 -2.88
CA LEU A 715 19.32 11.46 -3.38
C LEU A 715 19.16 10.17 -4.18
N SER A 716 20.19 9.73 -4.85
CA SER A 716 20.18 8.55 -5.73
C SER A 716 21.54 7.82 -5.66
N PRO A 717 21.78 7.05 -4.59
CA PRO A 717 23.06 6.35 -4.40
C PRO A 717 23.38 5.33 -5.49
N GLY A 718 24.67 5.15 -5.75
CA GLY A 718 25.16 4.09 -6.61
C GLY A 718 24.89 4.32 -8.11
N ARG A 719 24.88 5.58 -8.55
CA ARG A 719 24.70 5.91 -9.96
C ARG A 719 26.07 6.06 -10.66
N ALA A 720 26.32 5.20 -11.64
CA ALA A 720 27.52 5.29 -12.47
C ALA A 720 27.69 6.69 -13.08
N GLY A 721 26.61 7.34 -13.50
CA GLY A 721 26.62 8.69 -14.04
C GLY A 721 27.11 9.74 -13.06
N THR A 722 26.77 9.68 -11.77
CA THR A 722 27.21 10.60 -10.73
C THR A 722 28.72 10.48 -10.50
N GLU A 723 29.23 9.24 -10.40
CA GLU A 723 30.64 8.98 -10.26
C GLU A 723 31.43 9.36 -11.53
N GLY A 724 30.86 9.13 -12.70
CA GLY A 724 31.47 9.58 -13.95
C GLY A 724 31.61 11.09 -14.02
N GLU A 725 30.58 11.86 -13.67
CA GLU A 725 30.67 13.33 -13.62
C GLU A 725 31.65 13.81 -12.53
N ARG A 726 31.74 13.11 -11.40
CA ARG A 726 32.73 13.41 -10.37
C ARG A 726 34.16 13.23 -10.90
N GLY A 727 34.40 12.17 -11.69
CA GLY A 727 35.61 11.94 -12.42
C GLY A 727 35.96 13.09 -13.38
N GLU A 728 34.93 13.62 -14.09
CA GLU A 728 35.13 14.76 -15.00
C GLU A 728 35.53 16.05 -14.25
N VAL A 729 34.95 16.32 -13.08
CA VAL A 729 35.34 17.45 -12.23
C VAL A 729 36.83 17.33 -11.85
N TYR A 730 37.29 16.14 -11.43
CA TYR A 730 38.70 15.92 -11.08
C TYR A 730 39.64 16.01 -12.30
N ARG A 731 39.21 15.46 -13.45
CA ARG A 731 39.96 15.59 -14.68
C ARG A 731 40.16 17.05 -15.11
N ALA A 732 39.04 17.82 -15.11
CA ALA A 732 39.05 19.23 -15.46
C ALA A 732 39.88 20.09 -14.51
N THR A 733 40.06 19.64 -13.26
CA THR A 733 40.89 20.34 -12.25
C THR A 733 42.34 19.82 -12.16
N GLY A 734 42.80 19.01 -13.12
CA GLY A 734 44.16 18.50 -13.19
C GLY A 734 44.49 17.46 -12.11
N ARG A 735 43.51 16.65 -11.71
CA ARG A 735 43.65 15.57 -10.70
C ARG A 735 43.35 14.20 -11.33
N PRO A 736 44.17 13.74 -12.28
CA PRO A 736 43.87 12.57 -13.10
C PRO A 736 43.84 11.27 -12.30
N GLU A 737 44.59 11.11 -11.19
CA GLU A 737 44.50 9.92 -10.35
C GLU A 737 43.13 9.78 -9.66
N GLN A 738 42.59 10.91 -9.16
CA GLN A 738 41.28 10.93 -8.54
C GLN A 738 40.17 10.71 -9.59
N ALA A 739 40.39 11.24 -10.81
CA ALA A 739 39.47 11.02 -11.93
C ALA A 739 39.40 9.53 -12.30
N VAL A 740 40.54 8.84 -12.45
CA VAL A 740 40.59 7.39 -12.72
C VAL A 740 39.83 6.61 -11.64
N ALA A 741 40.11 6.91 -10.35
CA ALA A 741 39.41 6.22 -9.26
C ALA A 741 37.87 6.40 -9.29
N CYS A 742 37.34 7.56 -9.72
CA CYS A 742 35.94 7.79 -9.90
C CYS A 742 35.38 7.00 -11.10
N TYR A 743 36.08 7.00 -12.23
CA TYR A 743 35.65 6.22 -13.39
C TYR A 743 35.72 4.71 -13.12
N ASP A 744 36.68 4.22 -12.33
CA ASP A 744 36.72 2.82 -11.90
C ASP A 744 35.49 2.44 -11.11
N ARG A 745 35.03 3.30 -10.19
CA ARG A 745 33.78 3.08 -9.47
C ARG A 745 32.57 3.14 -10.40
N ALA A 746 32.53 4.09 -11.33
CA ALA A 746 31.45 4.19 -12.32
C ALA A 746 31.37 2.92 -13.18
N LEU A 747 32.51 2.41 -13.65
CA LEU A 747 32.57 1.20 -14.47
C LEU A 747 32.38 -0.10 -13.69
N ALA A 748 32.65 -0.10 -12.38
CA ALA A 748 32.26 -1.20 -11.50
C ALA A 748 30.73 -1.29 -11.33
N MET A 749 30.04 -0.14 -11.35
CA MET A 749 28.57 -0.07 -11.31
C MET A 749 27.93 -0.38 -12.65
N ASP A 750 28.51 0.12 -13.74
CA ASP A 750 28.05 -0.09 -15.12
C ASP A 750 29.23 -0.36 -16.05
N PRO A 751 29.60 -1.63 -16.28
CA PRO A 751 30.67 -2.00 -17.20
C PRO A 751 30.45 -1.63 -18.68
N GLY A 752 29.20 -1.33 -19.04
CA GLY A 752 28.81 -0.89 -20.37
C GLY A 752 28.82 0.62 -20.58
N TYR A 753 29.28 1.39 -19.59
CA TYR A 753 29.25 2.86 -19.66
C TYR A 753 30.36 3.39 -20.59
N THR A 754 30.06 3.39 -21.91
CA THR A 754 30.98 3.75 -22.98
C THR A 754 31.68 5.09 -22.77
N TRP A 755 30.94 6.13 -22.34
CA TRP A 755 31.50 7.45 -22.08
C TRP A 755 32.54 7.44 -20.93
N ALA A 756 32.33 6.63 -19.88
CA ALA A 756 33.28 6.53 -18.76
C ALA A 756 34.59 5.85 -19.18
N HIS A 757 34.55 4.86 -20.07
CA HIS A 757 35.76 4.29 -20.67
C HIS A 757 36.55 5.37 -21.43
N GLY A 758 35.88 6.13 -22.31
CA GLY A 758 36.54 7.21 -23.05
C GLY A 758 37.13 8.30 -22.16
N SER A 759 36.41 8.70 -21.12
CA SER A 759 36.84 9.72 -20.15
C SER A 759 37.98 9.22 -19.27
N ARG A 760 37.99 7.93 -18.88
CA ARG A 760 39.09 7.30 -18.13
C ARG A 760 40.36 7.23 -18.97
N ALA A 761 40.22 6.94 -20.27
CA ALA A 761 41.35 6.95 -21.22
C ALA A 761 42.05 8.32 -21.23
N LEU A 762 41.31 9.44 -21.25
CA LEU A 762 41.91 10.78 -21.18
C LEU A 762 42.65 11.03 -19.85
N ALA A 763 42.09 10.53 -18.74
CA ALA A 763 42.72 10.65 -17.44
C ALA A 763 44.00 9.79 -17.36
N GLN A 764 43.99 8.60 -17.94
CA GLN A 764 45.18 7.71 -18.03
C GLN A 764 46.27 8.30 -18.94
N GLU A 765 45.88 8.90 -20.08
CA GLU A 765 46.78 9.64 -20.95
C GLU A 765 47.50 10.76 -20.19
N ALA A 766 46.76 11.54 -19.41
CA ALA A 766 47.36 12.62 -18.57
C ALA A 766 48.33 12.09 -17.54
N LEU A 767 48.24 10.82 -17.14
CA LEU A 767 49.17 10.10 -16.27
C LEU A 767 50.32 9.42 -17.04
N GLY A 768 50.41 9.53 -18.37
CA GLY A 768 51.38 8.83 -19.20
C GLY A 768 51.12 7.32 -19.34
N ARG A 769 49.94 6.82 -18.96
CA ARG A 769 49.53 5.39 -19.01
C ARG A 769 48.93 5.10 -20.36
N ILE A 770 49.69 5.19 -21.44
CA ILE A 770 49.22 5.07 -22.81
C ILE A 770 48.60 3.68 -23.12
N PRO A 771 49.21 2.54 -22.68
CA PRO A 771 48.60 1.23 -22.93
C PRO A 771 47.21 1.08 -22.33
N GLU A 772 47.02 1.55 -21.10
CA GLU A 772 45.74 1.50 -20.40
C GLU A 772 44.69 2.41 -21.09
N ALA A 773 45.13 3.59 -21.53
CA ALA A 773 44.26 4.51 -22.29
C ALA A 773 43.78 3.91 -23.60
N LEU A 774 44.69 3.23 -24.35
CA LEU A 774 44.31 2.51 -25.58
C LEU A 774 43.33 1.37 -25.30
N ALA A 775 43.55 0.58 -24.23
CA ALA A 775 42.65 -0.51 -23.85
C ALA A 775 41.25 0.01 -23.53
N ASP A 776 41.13 1.14 -22.85
CA ASP A 776 39.85 1.77 -22.57
C ASP A 776 39.12 2.28 -23.85
N LEU A 777 39.89 2.88 -24.76
CA LEU A 777 39.34 3.32 -26.07
C LEU A 777 38.89 2.12 -26.92
N ASP A 778 39.64 1.02 -26.92
CA ASP A 778 39.26 -0.23 -27.58
C ASP A 778 37.96 -0.78 -26.97
N ARG A 779 37.88 -0.76 -25.64
CA ARG A 779 36.66 -1.20 -24.95
C ARG A 779 35.45 -0.30 -25.26
N ALA A 780 35.62 1.01 -25.33
CA ALA A 780 34.59 1.94 -25.75
C ALA A 780 34.07 1.66 -27.18
N LEU A 781 34.99 1.32 -28.10
CA LEU A 781 34.68 0.96 -29.48
C LEU A 781 34.05 -0.44 -29.65
N GLU A 782 34.37 -1.39 -28.76
CA GLU A 782 33.69 -2.67 -28.69
C GLU A 782 32.20 -2.49 -28.25
N LEU A 783 31.96 -1.57 -27.31
CA LEU A 783 30.61 -1.28 -26.79
C LEU A 783 29.80 -0.43 -27.79
N ASP A 784 30.43 0.52 -28.46
CA ASP A 784 29.84 1.37 -29.47
C ASP A 784 30.80 1.54 -30.67
N PRO A 785 30.65 0.68 -31.70
CA PRO A 785 31.51 0.74 -32.90
C PRO A 785 31.42 2.05 -33.65
N ASP A 786 30.35 2.83 -33.48
CA ASP A 786 30.14 4.11 -34.18
C ASP A 786 30.62 5.33 -33.37
N TYR A 787 31.26 5.11 -32.20
CA TYR A 787 31.80 6.17 -31.35
C TYR A 787 32.99 6.88 -32.01
N ALA A 788 32.68 7.77 -32.96
CA ALA A 788 33.68 8.46 -33.78
C ALA A 788 34.76 9.18 -32.98
N TRP A 789 34.39 9.77 -31.83
CA TRP A 789 35.34 10.45 -30.95
C TRP A 789 36.37 9.48 -30.37
N ALA A 790 35.98 8.31 -29.87
CA ALA A 790 36.88 7.31 -29.31
C ALA A 790 37.84 6.78 -30.40
N ARG A 791 37.33 6.59 -31.61
CA ARG A 791 38.12 6.19 -32.75
C ARG A 791 39.22 7.22 -33.04
N ALA A 792 38.86 8.50 -33.12
CA ALA A 792 39.86 9.57 -33.37
C ALA A 792 40.92 9.67 -32.24
N GLN A 793 40.49 9.50 -30.98
CA GLN A 793 41.46 9.51 -29.85
C GLN A 793 42.38 8.28 -29.91
N ARG A 794 41.85 7.11 -30.25
CA ARG A 794 42.66 5.88 -30.39
C ARG A 794 43.69 5.98 -31.49
N GLU A 795 43.30 6.53 -32.66
CA GLU A 795 44.25 6.80 -33.76
C GLU A 795 45.33 7.77 -33.33
N ARG A 796 44.97 8.89 -32.70
CA ARG A 796 45.93 9.89 -32.19
C ARG A 796 46.96 9.31 -31.23
N LEU A 797 46.50 8.45 -30.28
CA LEU A 797 47.38 7.84 -29.27
C LEU A 797 48.15 6.63 -29.79
N GLY A 798 47.68 5.97 -30.84
CA GLY A 798 48.38 4.86 -31.49
C GLY A 798 49.48 5.29 -32.43
N GLU A 799 49.49 6.58 -32.87
CA GLU A 799 50.53 7.19 -33.70
C GLU A 799 51.61 7.91 -32.88
N ALA A 800 51.38 8.16 -31.56
CA ALA A 800 52.31 8.82 -30.65
C ALA A 800 53.18 7.79 -29.92
#